data_5c81ef9c259f35ba81d8c056bccbe38a
#
_entry.id   5c81ef9c259f35ba81d8c056bccbe38a
#
_cell.length_a   1.000
_cell.length_b   1.000
_cell.length_c   1.000
_cell.angle_alpha   90.00
_cell.angle_beta   90.00
_cell.angle_gamma   90.00
#
_symmetry.space_group_name_H-M   'P 1'
#
loop_
_entity.id
_entity.type
_entity.pdbx_description
1 polymer ?
#
loop_
_entity_poly.entity_id
_entity_poly.type
_entity_poly.pdbx_seq_one_letter_code
_entity_poly.pdbx_strand_id
1 'polypeptide(L)'
;MYSEFSHRTSPRARICGFFRNLMLCLGMVLMTFSNAMAEENSGEPAQKKKIKIALVLCGGGAKGMAHIGVIKKLEELGIKPDMVLGTSIGALVGGLYAMGYSSAQMDSIVCNADWDYLLSDNIKREDLNFSKKMDEEKFFLNIPLDDLRGEVDREAKTESKGMISLPGGFVSGNNVLNLLNGLAIGYQDSIDFNKLPIPFTCIATDLATGEEVVLDHGVLPLAMRASMAIPGFFAPVTIDGKVLVDGGVVNNFPVDIARQKGADIVIGVDVQTDLAGAQDLKSIDAVLMQLISLMGNDLFEENKKNTDIYMHPDVQKFGVLSFNPEAVRELMANGYKAADERDEVLRALAKLVGESGGNSRADRAVAVYRSRFMIGNIILDGADDLDREWLMKLAGLKEHQVINGSQINNAISVFNGTQAFSQVTYLLRKTSGSQASGIQEYDLVFKFVKGKPNVVSLGARYDTEEAAAMLLRLGFRQYAMHGPKASLTARLSYNPYVKFEYDQLFKEFTRLEVSYMFSNKDVNIYSNKASHNNISYVYNGFEAAMANIRYFRDFDIRLGAKLENYKFTRFLTSSDDFSGRLKAKSYVSVFARGIMDTRDRKYFSNRGMFMQIDASYYLLGFHSGFKSFSSLMLSLHSAIDLGHDFVVEPHVYGRINIRNRSELPFYNYVGGSEPGRYVDHQIPFMGINYANAFDNSVSVFRADLRRKVGKSHFLYLIGNYLRNGESADKMVSLDHKGYWGFAAQYAYQTKLGPLTFNIHWSDYNKKKVGAYLSFGYYF
;
A
#
# COMPACT_ATOMS: atom_id res chain seq x y z
N MET A 1 -22.76 -30.36 59.85
CA MET A 1 -23.00 -29.52 61.01
C MET A 1 -22.64 -28.08 60.64
N TYR A 2 -23.71 -27.31 60.66
CA TYR A 2 -23.81 -25.84 60.71
C TYR A 2 -23.11 -25.08 59.56
N SER A 3 -23.82 -24.57 58.58
CA SER A 3 -24.93 -23.55 58.45
C SER A 3 -24.39 -22.14 58.45
N GLU A 4 -24.49 -21.51 57.20
CA GLU A 4 -25.35 -20.34 56.94
C GLU A 4 -24.79 -19.00 57.44
N PHE A 5 -24.72 -17.95 56.63
CA PHE A 5 -25.83 -17.18 56.06
C PHE A 5 -25.36 -16.26 54.93
N SER A 6 -26.12 -16.28 53.88
CA SER A 6 -26.03 -15.31 52.76
C SER A 6 -26.67 -13.97 53.20
N HIS A 7 -26.05 -12.87 52.86
CA HIS A 7 -26.77 -11.61 52.67
C HIS A 7 -26.51 -11.05 51.26
N ARG A 8 -27.46 -11.32 50.39
CA ARG A 8 -27.62 -10.56 49.14
C ARG A 8 -28.16 -9.16 49.50
N THR A 9 -27.34 -8.13 49.36
CA THR A 9 -27.82 -6.75 49.32
C THR A 9 -28.18 -6.39 47.89
N SER A 10 -29.41 -5.88 47.68
CA SER A 10 -29.95 -5.54 46.37
C SER A 10 -29.17 -4.37 45.69
N PRO A 11 -29.14 -4.32 44.36
CA PRO A 11 -28.45 -3.26 43.60
C PRO A 11 -28.90 -1.83 43.95
N ARG A 12 -30.13 -1.65 44.41
CA ARG A 12 -30.69 -0.33 44.82
C ARG A 12 -30.01 0.30 46.02
N ALA A 13 -29.47 -0.49 46.95
CA ALA A 13 -28.80 0.04 48.15
C ALA A 13 -27.39 0.61 47.85
N ARG A 14 -26.70 0.13 46.82
CA ARG A 14 -25.37 0.64 46.41
C ARG A 14 -25.46 1.96 45.68
N ILE A 15 -26.50 2.18 44.87
CA ILE A 15 -26.71 3.43 44.12
C ILE A 15 -27.05 4.56 45.11
N CYS A 16 -27.87 4.29 46.12
CA CYS A 16 -28.22 5.29 47.14
C CYS A 16 -27.03 5.70 48.03
N GLY A 17 -26.11 4.75 48.31
CA GLY A 17 -24.89 5.03 49.07
C GLY A 17 -23.89 5.92 48.31
N PHE A 18 -23.76 5.70 47.02
CA PHE A 18 -22.88 6.47 46.16
C PHE A 18 -23.36 7.93 45.98
N PHE A 19 -24.68 8.13 45.77
CA PHE A 19 -25.26 9.48 45.69
C PHE A 19 -25.19 10.21 47.04
N ARG A 20 -25.33 9.51 48.15
CA ARG A 20 -25.20 10.14 49.48
C ARG A 20 -23.77 10.56 49.78
N ASN A 21 -22.76 9.81 49.35
CA ASN A 21 -21.36 10.17 49.53
C ASN A 21 -20.93 11.28 48.57
N LEU A 22 -21.44 11.28 47.33
CA LEU A 22 -21.20 12.37 46.36
C LEU A 22 -21.85 13.67 46.82
N MET A 23 -23.06 13.64 47.36
CA MET A 23 -23.73 14.81 47.96
C MET A 23 -23.06 15.27 49.26
N LEU A 24 -22.48 14.35 50.07
CA LEU A 24 -21.69 14.71 51.25
C LEU A 24 -20.35 15.36 50.85
N CYS A 25 -19.69 14.89 49.80
CA CYS A 25 -18.49 15.54 49.26
C CYS A 25 -18.80 16.90 48.64
N LEU A 26 -19.90 17.04 47.88
CA LEU A 26 -20.36 18.34 47.38
C LEU A 26 -20.81 19.26 48.54
N GLY A 27 -21.46 18.73 49.57
CA GLY A 27 -21.87 19.47 50.76
C GLY A 27 -20.67 19.94 51.61
N MET A 28 -19.61 19.14 51.75
CA MET A 28 -18.37 19.55 52.41
C MET A 28 -17.60 20.61 51.62
N VAL A 29 -17.56 20.51 50.32
CA VAL A 29 -16.97 21.52 49.45
C VAL A 29 -17.77 22.83 49.53
N LEU A 30 -19.10 22.79 49.61
CA LEU A 30 -19.96 23.96 49.80
C LEU A 30 -19.87 24.56 51.23
N MET A 31 -19.67 23.71 52.28
CA MET A 31 -19.50 24.23 53.65
C MET A 31 -18.11 24.80 53.89
N THR A 32 -17.06 24.32 53.25
CA THR A 32 -15.74 25.00 53.29
C THR A 32 -15.74 26.35 52.53
N PHE A 33 -16.58 26.51 51.53
CA PHE A 33 -16.79 27.81 50.87
C PHE A 33 -17.65 28.77 51.74
N SER A 34 -18.51 28.29 52.63
CA SER A 34 -19.38 29.16 53.46
C SER A 34 -18.68 29.73 54.70
N ASN A 35 -17.63 29.06 55.21
CA ASN A 35 -16.86 29.56 56.35
C ASN A 35 -15.69 30.48 55.99
N ALA A 36 -15.39 30.66 54.69
CA ALA A 36 -14.38 31.62 54.22
C ALA A 36 -14.95 33.05 53.96
N MET A 37 -16.27 33.26 54.19
CA MET A 37 -16.94 34.54 53.93
C MET A 37 -17.10 35.43 55.15
N ALA A 38 -16.34 35.23 56.25
CA ALA A 38 -16.43 36.03 57.45
C ALA A 38 -15.05 36.55 57.89
N GLU A 39 -14.30 37.14 57.01
CA GLU A 39 -13.24 38.12 57.36
C GLU A 39 -13.21 39.19 56.27
N GLU A 40 -13.79 40.36 56.58
CA GLU A 40 -13.55 41.60 55.81
C GLU A 40 -12.07 41.95 55.91
N ASN A 41 -11.35 41.83 54.79
CA ASN A 41 -10.15 42.61 54.59
C ASN A 41 -10.07 43.02 53.10
N SER A 42 -9.99 44.31 52.89
CA SER A 42 -9.77 45.03 51.64
C SER A 42 -8.52 44.51 50.91
N GLY A 43 -8.71 43.62 49.96
CA GLY A 43 -7.67 43.14 49.06
C GLY A 43 -8.30 42.80 47.71
N GLU A 44 -7.62 43.08 46.64
CA GLU A 44 -7.99 42.91 45.23
C GLU A 44 -8.82 41.65 44.97
N PRO A 45 -9.77 41.64 44.00
CA PRO A 45 -10.60 40.49 43.75
C PRO A 45 -9.70 39.31 43.37
N ALA A 46 -9.64 38.30 44.24
CA ALA A 46 -8.96 37.04 43.98
C ALA A 46 -9.42 36.51 42.62
N GLN A 47 -8.54 36.51 41.61
CA GLN A 47 -8.83 35.88 40.33
C GLN A 47 -9.31 34.44 40.60
N LYS A 48 -10.59 34.15 40.29
CA LYS A 48 -11.12 32.79 40.36
C LYS A 48 -10.16 31.89 39.58
N LYS A 49 -9.49 30.98 40.25
CA LYS A 49 -8.58 30.00 39.61
C LYS A 49 -9.33 29.30 38.47
N LYS A 50 -8.89 29.47 37.23
CA LYS A 50 -9.51 28.82 36.08
C LYS A 50 -9.32 27.31 36.20
N ILE A 51 -10.43 26.56 36.23
CA ILE A 51 -10.42 25.10 36.23
C ILE A 51 -9.84 24.64 34.90
N LYS A 52 -8.81 23.80 34.94
CA LYS A 52 -8.17 23.16 33.76
C LYS A 52 -8.72 21.79 33.51
N ILE A 53 -9.24 21.57 32.30
CA ILE A 53 -9.80 20.30 31.85
C ILE A 53 -8.80 19.63 30.91
N ALA A 54 -8.46 18.37 31.21
CA ALA A 54 -7.74 17.50 30.29
C ALA A 54 -8.68 16.49 29.62
N LEU A 55 -8.50 16.28 28.33
CA LEU A 55 -9.06 15.16 27.58
C LEU A 55 -7.95 14.13 27.36
N VAL A 56 -8.11 12.92 27.94
CA VAL A 56 -7.15 11.83 27.84
C VAL A 56 -7.74 10.71 26.99
N LEU A 57 -7.04 10.34 25.91
CA LEU A 57 -7.46 9.36 24.90
C LEU A 57 -6.51 8.17 24.90
N CYS A 58 -6.99 6.99 25.27
CA CYS A 58 -6.14 5.81 25.33
C CYS A 58 -5.85 5.21 23.95
N GLY A 59 -4.84 4.36 23.86
CA GLY A 59 -4.52 3.56 22.68
C GLY A 59 -5.47 2.38 22.50
N GLY A 60 -5.57 1.85 21.26
CA GLY A 60 -6.43 0.69 20.98
C GLY A 60 -6.60 0.37 19.49
N GLY A 61 -5.76 0.92 18.61
CA GLY A 61 -5.86 0.75 17.15
C GLY A 61 -7.20 1.23 16.61
N ALA A 62 -7.87 0.46 15.74
CA ALA A 62 -9.15 0.83 15.14
C ALA A 62 -10.23 1.21 16.16
N LYS A 63 -10.19 0.62 17.37
CA LYS A 63 -11.15 0.93 18.45
C LYS A 63 -11.13 2.40 18.86
N GLY A 64 -10.00 3.09 18.66
CA GLY A 64 -9.86 4.53 18.92
C GLY A 64 -10.69 5.43 18.00
N MET A 65 -11.36 4.90 16.97
CA MET A 65 -12.35 5.68 16.21
C MET A 65 -13.53 6.10 17.11
N ALA A 66 -13.77 5.41 18.21
CA ALA A 66 -14.75 5.80 19.23
C ALA A 66 -14.44 7.17 19.87
N HIS A 67 -13.17 7.57 19.95
CA HIS A 67 -12.79 8.91 20.48
C HIS A 67 -13.45 10.03 19.69
N ILE A 68 -13.61 9.88 18.36
CA ILE A 68 -14.24 10.89 17.49
C ILE A 68 -15.72 11.08 17.91
N GLY A 69 -16.41 9.99 18.24
CA GLY A 69 -17.80 10.05 18.74
C GLY A 69 -17.92 10.78 20.09
N VAL A 70 -16.97 10.55 21.00
CA VAL A 70 -16.91 11.27 22.29
C VAL A 70 -16.64 12.75 22.06
N ILE A 71 -15.65 13.11 21.22
CA ILE A 71 -15.33 14.48 20.89
C ILE A 71 -16.54 15.20 20.28
N LYS A 72 -17.31 14.52 19.42
CA LYS A 72 -18.55 15.07 18.86
C LYS A 72 -19.53 15.49 19.95
N LYS A 73 -19.75 14.65 20.97
CA LYS A 73 -20.63 14.99 22.09
C LYS A 73 -20.09 16.16 22.94
N LEU A 74 -18.76 16.21 23.16
CA LEU A 74 -18.14 17.34 23.86
C LEU A 74 -18.32 18.65 23.09
N GLU A 75 -18.15 18.62 21.74
CA GLU A 75 -18.39 19.79 20.88
C GLU A 75 -19.84 20.28 20.94
N GLU A 76 -20.82 19.36 20.87
CA GLU A 76 -22.25 19.68 20.99
C GLU A 76 -22.61 20.34 22.32
N LEU A 77 -21.94 19.96 23.40
CA LEU A 77 -22.10 20.57 24.72
C LEU A 77 -21.24 21.81 24.96
N GLY A 78 -20.43 22.21 23.98
CA GLY A 78 -19.53 23.36 24.08
C GLY A 78 -18.35 23.16 25.04
N ILE A 79 -18.02 21.93 25.43
CA ILE A 79 -16.91 21.59 26.31
C ILE A 79 -15.61 21.63 25.50
N LYS A 80 -14.72 22.57 25.84
CA LYS A 80 -13.39 22.72 25.23
C LYS A 80 -12.33 22.35 26.25
N PRO A 81 -11.56 21.27 26.07
CA PRO A 81 -10.48 20.94 26.99
C PRO A 81 -9.34 21.96 26.91
N ASP A 82 -8.68 22.21 28.05
CA ASP A 82 -7.50 23.07 28.12
C ASP A 82 -6.24 22.34 27.68
N MET A 83 -6.24 21.02 27.63
CA MET A 83 -5.19 20.17 27.11
C MET A 83 -5.71 18.81 26.62
N VAL A 84 -5.04 18.22 25.66
CA VAL A 84 -5.33 16.87 25.13
C VAL A 84 -4.09 16.00 25.28
N LEU A 85 -4.26 14.83 25.84
CA LEU A 85 -3.22 13.80 25.92
C LEU A 85 -3.68 12.54 25.23
N GLY A 86 -2.76 11.83 24.62
CA GLY A 86 -3.13 10.58 23.95
C GLY A 86 -1.98 9.61 23.76
N THR A 87 -2.30 8.34 23.67
CA THR A 87 -1.38 7.26 23.33
C THR A 87 -1.86 6.55 22.08
N SER A 88 -0.93 6.17 21.16
CA SER A 88 -1.27 5.39 19.96
C SER A 88 -2.33 6.09 19.09
N ILE A 89 -3.44 5.42 18.78
CA ILE A 89 -4.56 6.04 18.04
C ILE A 89 -5.14 7.23 18.78
N GLY A 90 -5.10 7.24 20.12
CA GLY A 90 -5.50 8.39 20.93
C GLY A 90 -4.60 9.60 20.70
N ALA A 91 -3.31 9.39 20.40
CA ALA A 91 -2.40 10.46 19.99
C ALA A 91 -2.74 10.99 18.58
N LEU A 92 -3.18 10.15 17.66
CA LEU A 92 -3.60 10.58 16.32
C LEU A 92 -4.87 11.44 16.38
N VAL A 93 -5.93 10.90 16.99
CA VAL A 93 -7.21 11.62 17.14
C VAL A 93 -7.04 12.86 17.98
N GLY A 94 -6.33 12.76 19.10
CA GLY A 94 -6.05 13.89 20.01
C GLY A 94 -5.20 14.98 19.35
N GLY A 95 -4.18 14.61 18.57
CA GLY A 95 -3.33 15.54 17.84
C GLY A 95 -4.09 16.29 16.75
N LEU A 96 -4.96 15.61 15.99
CA LEU A 96 -5.85 16.26 15.02
C LEU A 96 -6.81 17.23 15.71
N TYR A 97 -7.42 16.82 16.81
CA TYR A 97 -8.31 17.68 17.58
C TYR A 97 -7.56 18.90 18.17
N ALA A 98 -6.34 18.68 18.67
CA ALA A 98 -5.49 19.75 19.19
C ALA A 98 -5.07 20.78 18.14
N MET A 99 -4.89 20.34 16.89
CA MET A 99 -4.68 21.24 15.75
C MET A 99 -5.94 22.03 15.32
N GLY A 100 -7.12 21.65 15.85
CA GLY A 100 -8.40 22.31 15.59
C GLY A 100 -9.31 21.61 14.56
N TYR A 101 -9.04 20.36 14.22
CA TYR A 101 -9.98 19.56 13.43
C TYR A 101 -11.24 19.27 14.24
N SER A 102 -12.42 19.51 13.67
CA SER A 102 -13.68 19.12 14.30
C SER A 102 -13.94 17.62 14.16
N SER A 103 -14.84 17.09 15.02
CA SER A 103 -15.29 15.69 14.93
C SER A 103 -15.84 15.36 13.53
N ALA A 104 -16.58 16.28 12.89
CA ALA A 104 -17.12 16.09 11.55
C ALA A 104 -16.03 16.01 10.48
N GLN A 105 -14.94 16.76 10.61
CA GLN A 105 -13.80 16.68 9.69
C GLN A 105 -13.01 15.40 9.90
N MET A 106 -12.78 14.99 11.16
CA MET A 106 -12.14 13.72 11.47
C MET A 106 -12.97 12.53 10.98
N ASP A 107 -14.29 12.53 11.14
CA ASP A 107 -15.21 11.54 10.57
C ASP A 107 -15.03 11.44 9.04
N SER A 108 -15.04 12.58 8.33
CA SER A 108 -14.80 12.57 6.89
C SER A 108 -13.44 11.98 6.50
N ILE A 109 -12.38 12.28 7.25
CA ILE A 109 -11.03 11.75 6.99
C ILE A 109 -11.02 10.23 7.17
N VAL A 110 -11.50 9.71 8.30
CA VAL A 110 -11.40 8.29 8.63
C VAL A 110 -12.34 7.40 7.81
N CYS A 111 -13.53 7.92 7.43
CA CYS A 111 -14.47 7.19 6.58
C CYS A 111 -14.05 7.11 5.11
N ASN A 112 -13.24 8.07 4.61
CA ASN A 112 -12.74 8.08 3.23
C ASN A 112 -11.29 7.56 3.12
N ALA A 113 -10.66 7.19 4.22
CA ALA A 113 -9.30 6.68 4.23
C ALA A 113 -9.22 5.27 3.63
N ASP A 114 -8.21 5.05 2.77
CA ASP A 114 -7.83 3.72 2.29
C ASP A 114 -6.92 3.05 3.34
N TRP A 115 -7.55 2.42 4.34
CA TRP A 115 -6.84 1.83 5.47
C TRP A 115 -5.92 0.68 5.07
N ASP A 116 -6.28 -0.12 4.05
CA ASP A 116 -5.43 -1.19 3.53
C ASP A 116 -4.11 -0.63 2.95
N TYR A 117 -4.20 0.52 2.30
CA TYR A 117 -3.02 1.25 1.82
C TYR A 117 -2.23 1.89 2.96
N LEU A 118 -2.89 2.59 3.88
CA LEU A 118 -2.25 3.32 4.98
C LEU A 118 -1.50 2.40 5.95
N LEU A 119 -2.08 1.23 6.24
CA LEU A 119 -1.51 0.23 7.15
C LEU A 119 -0.57 -0.76 6.44
N SER A 120 -0.06 -0.39 5.27
CA SER A 120 0.90 -1.18 4.50
C SER A 120 2.01 -0.30 3.93
N ASP A 121 3.07 -0.93 3.43
CA ASP A 121 4.10 -0.25 2.64
C ASP A 121 3.81 -0.32 1.13
N ASN A 122 2.59 -0.65 0.75
CA ASN A 122 2.19 -0.74 -0.65
C ASN A 122 2.29 0.62 -1.32
N ILE A 123 2.79 0.61 -2.53
CA ILE A 123 2.79 1.76 -3.42
C ILE A 123 1.64 1.54 -4.39
N LYS A 124 0.80 2.54 -4.60
CA LYS A 124 -0.28 2.44 -5.58
C LYS A 124 0.31 2.17 -6.96
N ARG A 125 -0.28 1.23 -7.70
CA ARG A 125 0.21 0.87 -9.03
C ARG A 125 0.31 2.08 -9.96
N GLU A 126 -0.60 3.03 -9.87
CA GLU A 126 -0.56 4.30 -10.63
C GLU A 126 0.69 5.14 -10.35
N ASP A 127 1.33 4.98 -9.17
CA ASP A 127 2.54 5.69 -8.77
C ASP A 127 3.83 4.94 -9.12
N LEU A 128 3.75 3.63 -9.39
CA LEU A 128 4.90 2.83 -9.78
C LEU A 128 5.47 3.29 -11.12
N ASN A 129 6.78 3.26 -11.23
CA ASN A 129 7.42 3.42 -12.53
C ASN A 129 7.14 2.21 -13.44
N PHE A 130 7.22 2.41 -14.76
CA PHE A 130 6.88 1.39 -15.75
C PHE A 130 7.63 0.07 -15.54
N SER A 131 8.95 0.13 -15.30
CA SER A 131 9.79 -1.06 -15.06
C SER A 131 9.29 -1.88 -13.87
N LYS A 132 8.81 -1.21 -12.81
CA LYS A 132 8.27 -1.86 -11.62
C LYS A 132 6.87 -2.41 -11.85
N LYS A 133 6.02 -1.71 -12.62
CA LYS A 133 4.71 -2.25 -13.05
C LYS A 133 4.86 -3.58 -13.79
N MET A 134 5.89 -3.73 -14.61
CA MET A 134 6.14 -4.99 -15.35
C MET A 134 6.65 -6.12 -14.45
N ASP A 135 7.31 -5.80 -13.33
CA ASP A 135 7.80 -6.79 -12.35
C ASP A 135 6.79 -7.10 -11.25
N GLU A 136 5.79 -6.24 -11.06
CA GLU A 136 4.76 -6.42 -10.05
C GLU A 136 3.98 -7.73 -10.26
N GLU A 137 3.64 -8.37 -9.16
CA GLU A 137 2.86 -9.60 -9.18
C GLU A 137 3.45 -10.74 -10.04
N LYS A 138 4.79 -10.86 -10.07
CA LYS A 138 5.51 -12.06 -10.52
C LYS A 138 6.05 -12.84 -9.32
N PHE A 139 6.36 -12.12 -8.24
CA PHE A 139 6.99 -12.65 -7.05
C PHE A 139 6.06 -12.48 -5.84
N PHE A 140 5.89 -13.52 -5.06
CA PHE A 140 5.14 -13.44 -3.80
C PHE A 140 6.01 -13.05 -2.62
N LEU A 141 7.36 -13.12 -2.76
CA LEU A 141 8.32 -12.79 -1.73
C LEU A 141 9.49 -12.02 -2.33
N ASN A 142 9.82 -10.87 -1.74
CA ASN A 142 11.00 -10.08 -2.06
C ASN A 142 11.79 -9.86 -0.77
N ILE A 143 13.01 -10.37 -0.70
CA ILE A 143 13.90 -10.26 0.45
C ILE A 143 15.00 -9.25 0.10
N PRO A 144 14.99 -8.06 0.70
CA PRO A 144 16.07 -7.09 0.49
C PRO A 144 17.34 -7.57 1.21
N LEU A 145 18.48 -7.50 0.52
CA LEU A 145 19.79 -7.86 1.04
C LEU A 145 20.67 -6.62 1.21
N ASP A 146 21.50 -6.63 2.23
CA ASP A 146 22.52 -5.61 2.43
C ASP A 146 23.62 -5.69 1.36
N ASP A 147 24.47 -4.67 1.28
CA ASP A 147 25.53 -4.63 0.28
C ASP A 147 26.54 -5.77 0.54
N LEU A 148 26.70 -6.62 -0.47
CA LEU A 148 27.64 -7.74 -0.44
C LEU A 148 29.12 -7.27 -0.53
N ARG A 149 29.38 -5.99 -0.82
CA ARG A 149 30.74 -5.43 -1.00
C ARG A 149 31.43 -5.05 0.29
N GLY A 150 30.75 -5.14 1.44
CA GLY A 150 31.38 -4.93 2.74
C GLY A 150 31.93 -3.51 2.97
N GLU A 151 31.38 -2.48 2.31
CA GLU A 151 31.59 -1.10 2.74
C GLU A 151 30.84 -0.90 4.06
N VAL A 152 31.55 -1.26 5.11
CA VAL A 152 31.18 -1.01 6.49
C VAL A 152 31.15 0.51 6.67
N ASP A 153 29.97 1.06 6.85
CA ASP A 153 29.84 2.38 7.47
C ASP A 153 30.56 2.33 8.80
N ARG A 154 31.77 2.93 8.87
CA ARG A 154 32.67 2.89 10.04
C ARG A 154 32.09 3.60 11.26
N GLU A 155 30.91 4.18 11.16
CA GLU A 155 30.25 4.89 12.27
C GLU A 155 29.15 4.09 12.99
N ALA A 156 28.64 3.00 12.42
CA ALA A 156 27.69 2.11 13.09
C ALA A 156 28.40 0.84 13.58
N LYS A 157 29.07 0.92 14.72
CA LYS A 157 29.54 -0.26 15.46
C LYS A 157 28.34 -1.04 16.02
N THR A 158 27.67 -1.81 15.20
CA THR A 158 26.78 -2.87 15.68
C THR A 158 27.06 -4.10 14.84
N GLU A 159 27.75 -5.04 15.41
CA GLU A 159 28.07 -6.34 14.83
C GLU A 159 26.77 -7.15 14.71
N SER A 160 26.13 -7.14 13.54
CA SER A 160 25.27 -8.25 13.13
C SER A 160 25.83 -8.83 11.83
N LYS A 161 26.66 -9.85 11.95
CA LYS A 161 27.13 -10.69 10.85
C LYS A 161 26.00 -11.58 10.34
N GLY A 162 24.91 -11.01 9.85
CA GLY A 162 23.82 -11.76 9.22
C GLY A 162 23.56 -11.18 7.84
N MET A 163 23.70 -12.01 6.80
CA MET A 163 23.40 -11.65 5.40
C MET A 163 21.93 -11.25 5.19
N ILE A 164 21.07 -11.46 6.18
CA ILE A 164 19.66 -11.12 6.21
C ILE A 164 19.38 -10.40 7.52
N SER A 165 19.16 -9.08 7.47
CA SER A 165 18.62 -8.35 8.62
C SER A 165 17.10 -8.26 8.44
N LEU A 166 16.35 -8.84 9.37
CA LEU A 166 14.89 -8.67 9.41
C LEU A 166 14.59 -7.22 9.82
N PRO A 167 13.61 -6.58 9.17
CA PRO A 167 13.17 -5.24 9.57
C PRO A 167 12.60 -5.27 11.00
N GLY A 168 12.76 -4.19 11.75
CA GLY A 168 12.26 -4.04 13.13
C GLY A 168 10.72 -4.04 13.25
N GLY A 169 10.00 -4.13 12.13
CA GLY A 169 8.55 -4.25 12.02
C GLY A 169 8.17 -4.69 10.61
N PHE A 170 6.96 -5.21 10.44
CA PHE A 170 6.46 -5.67 9.13
C PHE A 170 6.15 -4.51 8.19
N VAL A 171 5.81 -3.31 8.74
CA VAL A 171 5.40 -2.11 7.99
C VAL A 171 6.23 -0.92 8.44
N SER A 172 6.81 -0.17 7.50
CA SER A 172 7.57 1.05 7.81
C SER A 172 6.70 2.18 8.35
N GLY A 173 5.41 2.21 7.98
CA GLY A 173 4.44 3.23 8.36
C GLY A 173 4.59 4.56 7.62
N ASN A 174 5.29 4.57 6.49
CA ASN A 174 5.49 5.77 5.68
C ASN A 174 4.19 6.34 5.14
N ASN A 175 3.22 5.49 4.77
CA ASN A 175 1.95 5.94 4.23
C ASN A 175 1.12 6.70 5.29
N VAL A 176 1.13 6.23 6.54
CA VAL A 176 0.51 6.94 7.67
C VAL A 176 1.25 8.25 7.96
N LEU A 177 2.59 8.23 8.00
CA LEU A 177 3.36 9.45 8.24
C LEU A 177 3.12 10.51 7.17
N ASN A 178 3.02 10.12 5.90
CA ASN A 178 2.71 11.03 4.80
C ASN A 178 1.28 11.60 4.90
N LEU A 179 0.31 10.79 5.35
CA LEU A 179 -1.03 11.29 5.67
C LEU A 179 -0.97 12.33 6.79
N LEU A 180 -0.30 12.01 7.91
CA LEU A 180 -0.16 12.92 9.04
C LEU A 180 0.57 14.21 8.66
N ASN A 181 1.63 14.14 7.84
CA ASN A 181 2.30 15.30 7.28
C ASN A 181 1.33 16.18 6.48
N GLY A 182 0.49 15.56 5.63
CA GLY A 182 -0.53 16.28 4.88
C GLY A 182 -1.59 16.94 5.75
N LEU A 183 -1.99 16.30 6.84
CA LEU A 183 -2.98 16.85 7.78
C LEU A 183 -2.40 17.92 8.73
N ALA A 184 -1.08 17.88 8.98
CA ALA A 184 -0.40 18.82 9.88
C ALA A 184 0.36 19.94 9.15
N ILE A 185 -0.04 20.32 7.94
CA ILE A 185 0.59 21.44 7.22
C ILE A 185 0.56 22.70 8.08
N GLY A 186 1.72 23.32 8.27
CA GLY A 186 1.91 24.46 9.18
C GLY A 186 2.41 24.07 10.58
N TYR A 187 2.39 22.78 10.94
CA TYR A 187 2.87 22.24 12.22
C TYR A 187 3.97 21.18 12.03
N GLN A 188 4.63 21.17 10.87
CA GLN A 188 5.64 20.17 10.51
C GLN A 188 7.07 20.56 10.91
N ASP A 189 7.29 21.81 11.36
CA ASP A 189 8.56 22.23 11.92
C ASP A 189 8.69 21.76 13.38
N SER A 190 9.88 21.86 13.96
CA SER A 190 10.04 21.62 15.39
C SER A 190 9.33 22.73 16.18
N ILE A 191 8.23 22.36 16.82
CA ILE A 191 7.36 23.29 17.56
C ILE A 191 7.14 22.80 18.99
N ASP A 192 6.73 23.72 19.85
CA ASP A 192 6.21 23.45 21.18
C ASP A 192 4.71 23.13 21.05
N PHE A 193 4.28 21.89 21.38
CA PHE A 193 2.90 21.45 21.25
C PHE A 193 1.97 22.14 22.25
N ASN A 194 2.50 22.77 23.28
CA ASN A 194 1.71 23.63 24.17
C ASN A 194 1.22 24.92 23.47
N LYS A 195 1.76 25.25 22.30
CA LYS A 195 1.35 26.40 21.48
C LYS A 195 0.34 26.05 20.39
N LEU A 196 -0.08 24.78 20.29
CA LEU A 196 -1.20 24.40 19.43
C LEU A 196 -2.50 25.10 19.89
N PRO A 197 -3.55 25.16 19.05
CA PRO A 197 -4.87 25.67 19.43
C PRO A 197 -5.39 25.07 20.75
N ILE A 198 -5.14 23.79 20.98
CA ILE A 198 -5.26 23.14 22.28
C ILE A 198 -3.90 22.50 22.60
N PRO A 199 -3.30 22.78 23.77
CA PRO A 199 -2.08 22.09 24.23
C PRO A 199 -2.15 20.58 24.08
N PHE A 200 -1.11 19.98 23.52
CA PHE A 200 -1.10 18.56 23.19
C PHE A 200 0.12 17.85 23.73
N THR A 201 -0.06 16.60 24.14
CA THR A 201 1.01 15.69 24.56
C THR A 201 0.70 14.28 24.08
N CYS A 202 1.67 13.57 23.53
CA CYS A 202 1.53 12.15 23.27
C CYS A 202 2.64 11.32 23.91
N ILE A 203 2.38 10.06 24.12
CA ILE A 203 3.26 9.14 24.84
C ILE A 203 3.87 8.16 23.87
N ALA A 204 5.18 7.92 24.01
CA ALA A 204 5.91 6.84 23.36
C ALA A 204 6.72 6.06 24.41
N THR A 205 7.30 4.93 24.04
CA THR A 205 8.19 4.13 24.87
C THR A 205 9.56 4.06 24.21
N ASP A 206 10.62 4.36 24.95
CA ASP A 206 12.00 4.11 24.49
C ASP A 206 12.28 2.60 24.56
N LEU A 207 12.46 1.99 23.39
CA LEU A 207 12.70 0.55 23.29
C LEU A 207 14.01 0.10 23.93
N ALA A 208 15.00 1.00 24.04
CA ALA A 208 16.31 0.67 24.61
C ALA A 208 16.29 0.62 26.15
N THR A 209 15.50 1.49 26.79
CA THR A 209 15.44 1.61 28.26
C THR A 209 14.15 1.07 28.86
N GLY A 210 13.08 0.95 28.06
CA GLY A 210 11.72 0.63 28.53
C GLY A 210 11.04 1.80 29.23
N GLU A 211 11.60 3.00 29.19
CA GLU A 211 11.04 4.18 29.88
C GLU A 211 9.96 4.87 29.04
N GLU A 212 9.04 5.50 29.72
CA GLU A 212 8.06 6.40 29.13
C GLU A 212 8.74 7.64 28.55
N VAL A 213 8.34 8.05 27.34
CA VAL A 213 8.78 9.28 26.70
C VAL A 213 7.59 10.19 26.44
N VAL A 214 7.56 11.31 27.14
CA VAL A 214 6.54 12.34 26.97
C VAL A 214 6.93 13.26 25.82
N LEU A 215 6.14 13.25 24.75
CA LEU A 215 6.36 14.03 23.53
C LEU A 215 5.42 15.24 23.54
N ASP A 216 5.92 16.41 23.88
CA ASP A 216 5.20 17.68 23.92
C ASP A 216 5.88 18.80 23.12
N HIS A 217 6.89 18.47 22.33
CA HIS A 217 7.60 19.35 21.41
C HIS A 217 8.23 18.53 20.27
N GLY A 218 8.72 19.20 19.24
CA GLY A 218 9.38 18.59 18.08
C GLY A 218 8.47 18.59 16.84
N VAL A 219 8.64 17.63 15.96
CA VAL A 219 7.85 17.49 14.72
C VAL A 219 6.58 16.69 15.02
N LEU A 220 5.45 17.39 15.06
CA LEU A 220 4.17 16.81 15.51
C LEU A 220 3.75 15.51 14.76
N PRO A 221 3.78 15.44 13.42
CA PRO A 221 3.48 14.19 12.71
C PRO A 221 4.39 13.01 13.10
N LEU A 222 5.67 13.32 13.35
CA LEU A 222 6.65 12.30 13.73
C LEU A 222 6.42 11.80 15.16
N ALA A 223 6.05 12.71 16.09
CA ALA A 223 5.69 12.35 17.46
C ALA A 223 4.42 11.46 17.48
N MET A 224 3.37 11.83 16.73
CA MET A 224 2.17 11.00 16.59
C MET A 224 2.51 9.62 15.98
N ARG A 225 3.40 9.59 14.96
CA ARG A 225 3.83 8.33 14.34
C ARG A 225 4.63 7.45 15.31
N ALA A 226 5.47 8.04 16.16
CA ALA A 226 6.22 7.32 17.19
C ALA A 226 5.27 6.72 18.22
N SER A 227 4.30 7.49 18.69
CA SER A 227 3.29 7.05 19.66
C SER A 227 2.44 5.85 19.19
N MET A 228 2.29 5.64 17.86
CA MET A 228 1.53 4.53 17.28
C MET A 228 2.41 3.40 16.71
N ALA A 229 3.70 3.39 17.01
CA ALA A 229 4.64 2.39 16.49
C ALA A 229 4.52 1.05 17.22
N ILE A 230 3.42 0.33 17.04
CA ILE A 230 3.15 -0.97 17.66
C ILE A 230 4.31 -1.94 17.36
N PRO A 231 5.03 -2.44 18.39
CA PRO A 231 6.13 -3.38 18.20
C PRO A 231 5.71 -4.61 17.39
N GLY A 232 6.56 -5.03 16.46
CA GLY A 232 6.28 -6.17 15.58
C GLY A 232 5.37 -5.85 14.39
N PHE A 233 4.51 -4.82 14.46
CA PHE A 233 3.67 -4.39 13.35
C PHE A 233 4.33 -3.21 12.60
N PHE A 234 4.59 -2.10 13.27
CA PHE A 234 5.26 -0.94 12.70
C PHE A 234 6.75 -0.88 13.08
N ALA A 235 7.57 -0.38 12.15
CA ALA A 235 8.95 -0.06 12.46
C ALA A 235 9.03 1.04 13.54
N PRO A 236 9.99 0.94 14.49
CA PRO A 236 10.27 1.99 15.47
C PRO A 236 10.63 3.32 14.81
N VAL A 237 10.46 4.41 15.53
CA VAL A 237 10.79 5.77 15.08
C VAL A 237 11.94 6.32 15.92
N THR A 238 12.98 6.82 15.28
CA THR A 238 14.09 7.47 16.00
C THR A 238 13.83 8.96 16.12
N ILE A 239 13.76 9.48 17.36
CA ILE A 239 13.66 10.90 17.69
C ILE A 239 14.73 11.21 18.74
N ASP A 240 15.58 12.20 18.48
CA ASP A 240 16.64 12.68 19.36
C ASP A 240 17.54 11.54 19.90
N GLY A 241 17.87 10.58 19.04
CA GLY A 241 18.71 9.42 19.36
C GLY A 241 18.02 8.29 20.13
N LYS A 242 16.75 8.45 20.53
CA LYS A 242 15.93 7.40 21.18
C LYS A 242 15.19 6.59 20.13
N VAL A 243 15.10 5.29 20.31
CA VAL A 243 14.36 4.36 19.45
C VAL A 243 12.98 4.15 20.06
N LEU A 244 11.98 4.83 19.51
CA LEU A 244 10.64 4.92 20.08
C LEU A 244 9.68 3.92 19.45
N VAL A 245 8.88 3.30 20.31
CA VAL A 245 7.74 2.46 19.96
C VAL A 245 6.46 2.98 20.60
N ASP A 246 5.32 2.32 20.35
CA ASP A 246 4.00 2.69 20.87
C ASP A 246 4.03 2.90 22.39
N GLY A 247 3.46 4.01 22.83
CA GLY A 247 3.39 4.36 24.24
C GLY A 247 2.54 3.39 25.08
N GLY A 248 1.64 2.64 24.42
CA GLY A 248 0.81 1.63 25.08
C GLY A 248 1.57 0.48 25.72
N VAL A 249 2.88 0.35 25.41
CA VAL A 249 3.75 -0.61 26.09
C VAL A 249 3.94 -0.26 27.58
N VAL A 250 3.99 1.03 27.93
CA VAL A 250 4.23 1.50 29.30
C VAL A 250 3.05 2.27 29.85
N ASN A 251 2.52 3.28 29.13
CA ASN A 251 1.42 4.13 29.57
C ASN A 251 0.39 4.32 28.45
N ASN A 252 -0.60 3.43 28.44
CA ASN A 252 -1.65 3.46 27.43
C ASN A 252 -2.77 4.47 27.73
N PHE A 253 -2.83 5.03 28.93
CA PHE A 253 -3.89 5.93 29.37
C PHE A 253 -3.32 7.05 30.27
N PRO A 254 -2.65 8.09 29.71
CA PRO A 254 -1.75 9.01 30.44
C PRO A 254 -2.49 10.04 31.31
N VAL A 255 -3.31 9.60 32.26
CA VAL A 255 -4.03 10.43 33.22
C VAL A 255 -3.07 11.04 34.26
N ASP A 256 -2.09 10.28 34.70
CA ASP A 256 -1.02 10.72 35.58
C ASP A 256 -0.25 11.90 34.98
N ILE A 257 0.09 11.86 33.69
CA ILE A 257 0.75 12.96 32.99
C ILE A 257 -0.17 14.18 32.88
N ALA A 258 -1.48 13.98 32.65
CA ALA A 258 -2.44 15.07 32.66
C ALA A 258 -2.48 15.78 34.02
N ARG A 259 -2.46 15.02 35.13
CA ARG A 259 -2.40 15.55 36.49
C ARG A 259 -1.09 16.28 36.76
N GLN A 260 0.06 15.72 36.35
CA GLN A 260 1.36 16.38 36.46
C GLN A 260 1.40 17.73 35.71
N LYS A 261 0.70 17.83 34.55
CA LYS A 261 0.55 19.08 33.78
C LYS A 261 -0.50 20.03 34.38
N GLY A 262 -1.10 19.67 35.52
CA GLY A 262 -1.96 20.52 36.31
C GLY A 262 -3.43 20.50 35.89
N ALA A 263 -3.94 19.39 35.37
CA ALA A 263 -5.36 19.19 35.12
C ALA A 263 -6.12 19.09 36.45
N ASP A 264 -7.12 19.96 36.61
CA ASP A 264 -8.03 19.90 37.76
C ASP A 264 -9.13 18.85 37.55
N ILE A 265 -9.60 18.69 36.29
CA ILE A 265 -10.59 17.68 35.87
C ILE A 265 -10.05 16.90 34.66
N VAL A 266 -10.15 15.57 34.73
CA VAL A 266 -9.76 14.68 33.64
C VAL A 266 -10.96 13.95 33.08
N ILE A 267 -11.23 14.18 31.79
CA ILE A 267 -12.16 13.40 30.97
C ILE A 267 -11.32 12.30 30.29
N GLY A 268 -11.52 11.07 30.65
CA GLY A 268 -10.76 9.93 30.11
C GLY A 268 -11.61 9.01 29.26
N VAL A 269 -11.13 8.66 28.09
CA VAL A 269 -11.80 7.75 27.14
C VAL A 269 -10.96 6.51 26.97
N ASP A 270 -11.47 5.40 27.47
CA ASP A 270 -10.86 4.08 27.41
C ASP A 270 -11.49 3.24 26.31
N VAL A 271 -10.68 2.79 25.36
CA VAL A 271 -11.09 1.89 24.25
C VAL A 271 -10.36 0.55 24.30
N GLN A 272 -9.84 0.16 25.47
CA GLN A 272 -9.27 -1.18 25.63
C GLN A 272 -10.37 -2.24 25.68
N THR A 273 -9.99 -3.47 25.39
CA THR A 273 -10.82 -4.67 25.60
C THR A 273 -10.26 -5.45 26.77
N ASP A 274 -11.07 -6.27 27.37
CA ASP A 274 -10.61 -7.23 28.37
C ASP A 274 -9.47 -8.10 27.82
N LEU A 275 -8.62 -8.60 28.70
CA LEU A 275 -7.56 -9.52 28.33
C LEU A 275 -8.12 -10.76 27.63
N ALA A 276 -7.48 -11.16 26.54
CA ALA A 276 -7.91 -12.31 25.77
C ALA A 276 -7.82 -13.61 26.57
N GLY A 277 -8.82 -14.48 26.42
CA GLY A 277 -8.80 -15.81 27.00
C GLY A 277 -7.78 -16.73 26.32
N ALA A 278 -7.36 -17.80 27.00
CA ALA A 278 -6.39 -18.77 26.44
C ALA A 278 -6.79 -19.37 25.09
N GLN A 279 -8.10 -19.40 24.79
CA GLN A 279 -8.61 -19.91 23.51
C GLN A 279 -8.42 -18.94 22.33
N ASP A 280 -8.20 -17.67 22.60
CA ASP A 280 -8.08 -16.60 21.59
C ASP A 280 -6.62 -16.29 21.26
N LEU A 281 -5.67 -16.77 22.07
CA LEU A 281 -4.22 -16.56 21.90
C LEU A 281 -3.60 -17.58 20.92
N LYS A 282 -4.16 -17.68 19.69
CA LYS A 282 -3.73 -18.67 18.69
C LYS A 282 -2.81 -18.08 17.62
N SER A 283 -2.68 -16.78 17.53
CA SER A 283 -1.86 -16.09 16.52
C SER A 283 -0.76 -15.25 17.19
N ILE A 284 0.33 -15.02 16.47
CA ILE A 284 1.48 -14.25 16.97
C ILE A 284 1.06 -12.82 17.32
N ASP A 285 0.21 -12.21 16.51
CA ASP A 285 -0.33 -10.88 16.74
C ASP A 285 -1.19 -10.81 18.00
N ALA A 286 -2.05 -11.80 18.26
CA ALA A 286 -2.86 -11.88 19.48
C ALA A 286 -1.97 -12.01 20.74
N VAL A 287 -0.95 -12.86 20.67
CA VAL A 287 0.02 -13.04 21.77
C VAL A 287 0.79 -11.76 22.04
N LEU A 288 1.28 -11.08 20.98
CA LEU A 288 2.02 -9.83 21.10
C LEU A 288 1.16 -8.71 21.70
N MET A 289 -0.09 -8.57 21.25
CA MET A 289 -1.02 -7.58 21.79
C MET A 289 -1.36 -7.86 23.25
N GLN A 290 -1.52 -9.13 23.63
CA GLN A 290 -1.73 -9.52 25.02
C GLN A 290 -0.53 -9.15 25.90
N LEU A 291 0.70 -9.41 25.43
CA LEU A 291 1.91 -9.03 26.16
C LEU A 291 1.99 -7.51 26.37
N ILE A 292 1.72 -6.71 25.33
CA ILE A 292 1.68 -5.25 25.43
C ILE A 292 0.63 -4.81 26.47
N SER A 293 -0.58 -5.39 26.44
CA SER A 293 -1.64 -5.07 27.39
C SER A 293 -1.27 -5.43 28.83
N LEU A 294 -0.54 -6.53 29.05
CA LEU A 294 -0.10 -6.95 30.38
C LEU A 294 1.01 -6.05 30.95
N MET A 295 1.93 -5.53 30.10
CA MET A 295 3.06 -4.72 30.55
C MET A 295 2.63 -3.39 31.17
N GLY A 296 1.62 -2.72 30.63
CA GLY A 296 1.12 -1.43 31.13
C GLY A 296 -0.09 -1.53 32.08
N ASN A 297 -0.53 -2.74 32.48
CA ASN A 297 -1.81 -2.94 33.15
C ASN A 297 -1.92 -2.26 34.53
N ASP A 298 -0.89 -2.31 35.34
CA ASP A 298 -0.92 -1.76 36.70
C ASP A 298 -1.09 -0.22 36.69
N LEU A 299 -0.31 0.46 35.85
CA LEU A 299 -0.42 1.91 35.68
C LEU A 299 -1.76 2.30 35.04
N PHE A 300 -2.26 1.48 34.12
CA PHE A 300 -3.57 1.69 33.51
C PHE A 300 -4.71 1.65 34.56
N GLU A 301 -4.75 0.65 35.44
CA GLU A 301 -5.77 0.54 36.51
C GLU A 301 -5.64 1.68 37.54
N GLU A 302 -4.46 2.18 37.82
CA GLU A 302 -4.23 3.36 38.62
C GLU A 302 -4.78 4.61 37.93
N ASN A 303 -4.44 4.84 36.68
CA ASN A 303 -4.89 5.97 35.88
C ASN A 303 -6.42 5.98 35.69
N LYS A 304 -7.02 4.81 35.54
CA LYS A 304 -8.49 4.66 35.51
C LYS A 304 -9.15 5.14 36.77
N LYS A 305 -8.60 4.84 37.94
CA LYS A 305 -9.11 5.30 39.25
C LYS A 305 -8.97 6.82 39.45
N ASN A 306 -7.94 7.41 38.83
CA ASN A 306 -7.61 8.83 38.90
C ASN A 306 -8.34 9.70 37.85
N THR A 307 -9.27 9.10 37.11
CA THR A 307 -10.08 9.78 36.06
C THR A 307 -11.40 10.25 36.67
N ASP A 308 -11.74 11.54 36.53
CA ASP A 308 -12.97 12.11 37.10
C ASP A 308 -14.20 11.72 36.26
N ILE A 309 -14.11 11.82 34.95
CA ILE A 309 -15.19 11.44 34.01
C ILE A 309 -14.66 10.34 33.10
N TYR A 310 -14.89 9.10 33.54
CA TYR A 310 -14.46 7.92 32.81
C TYR A 310 -15.54 7.45 31.84
N MET A 311 -15.14 7.25 30.58
CA MET A 311 -15.99 6.74 29.51
C MET A 311 -15.36 5.51 28.87
N HIS A 312 -16.14 4.45 28.74
CA HIS A 312 -15.72 3.20 28.11
C HIS A 312 -16.73 2.79 27.05
N PRO A 313 -16.51 3.18 25.76
CA PRO A 313 -17.35 2.74 24.66
C PRO A 313 -17.38 1.22 24.51
N ASP A 314 -18.48 0.68 23.96
CA ASP A 314 -18.56 -0.74 23.62
C ASP A 314 -17.68 -1.05 22.40
N VAL A 315 -16.49 -1.60 22.65
CA VAL A 315 -15.47 -1.93 21.65
C VAL A 315 -15.09 -3.41 21.62
N GLN A 316 -15.72 -4.25 22.45
CA GLN A 316 -15.30 -5.64 22.70
C GLN A 316 -15.26 -6.51 21.44
N LYS A 317 -16.16 -6.31 20.50
CA LYS A 317 -16.22 -7.10 19.24
C LYS A 317 -15.24 -6.69 18.16
N PHE A 318 -14.48 -5.61 18.36
CA PHE A 318 -13.56 -5.06 17.37
C PHE A 318 -12.11 -5.40 17.70
N GLY A 319 -11.40 -5.89 16.68
CA GLY A 319 -9.95 -6.06 16.76
C GLY A 319 -9.19 -4.75 16.51
N VAL A 320 -7.91 -4.75 16.85
CA VAL A 320 -6.98 -3.59 16.67
C VAL A 320 -6.89 -3.12 15.22
N LEU A 321 -7.11 -4.04 14.26
CA LEU A 321 -7.05 -3.79 12.80
C LEU A 321 -8.44 -3.71 12.14
N SER A 322 -9.52 -3.50 12.90
CA SER A 322 -10.89 -3.41 12.35
C SER A 322 -11.19 -2.06 11.72
N PHE A 323 -10.40 -1.68 10.71
CA PHE A 323 -10.51 -0.38 10.00
C PHE A 323 -11.46 -0.41 8.80
N ASN A 324 -12.38 -1.37 8.70
CA ASN A 324 -13.38 -1.34 7.62
C ASN A 324 -14.44 -0.25 7.86
N PRO A 325 -15.11 0.29 6.80
CA PRO A 325 -16.02 1.43 6.93
C PRO A 325 -17.20 1.20 7.87
N GLU A 326 -17.72 -0.02 7.96
CA GLU A 326 -18.82 -0.38 8.85
C GLU A 326 -18.37 -0.33 10.31
N ALA A 327 -17.22 -0.95 10.61
CA ALA A 327 -16.66 -0.94 11.97
C ALA A 327 -16.30 0.47 12.43
N VAL A 328 -15.71 1.30 11.55
CA VAL A 328 -15.36 2.69 11.85
C VAL A 328 -16.62 3.50 12.25
N ARG A 329 -17.71 3.40 11.48
CA ARG A 329 -18.96 4.11 11.78
C ARG A 329 -19.59 3.61 13.08
N GLU A 330 -19.58 2.31 13.31
CA GLU A 330 -20.15 1.73 14.52
C GLU A 330 -19.33 2.12 15.76
N LEU A 331 -18.00 2.10 15.68
CA LEU A 331 -17.13 2.55 16.76
C LEU A 331 -17.37 4.02 17.10
N MET A 332 -17.51 4.91 16.13
CA MET A 332 -17.86 6.32 16.37
C MET A 332 -19.23 6.46 17.05
N ALA A 333 -20.21 5.68 16.61
CA ALA A 333 -21.54 5.68 17.23
C ALA A 333 -21.49 5.19 18.70
N ASN A 334 -20.70 4.14 18.99
CA ASN A 334 -20.50 3.65 20.34
C ASN A 334 -19.78 4.66 21.23
N GLY A 335 -18.80 5.41 20.67
CA GLY A 335 -18.16 6.50 21.37
C GLY A 335 -19.12 7.63 21.73
N TYR A 336 -19.97 8.05 20.79
CA TYR A 336 -21.00 9.04 21.05
C TYR A 336 -21.99 8.57 22.13
N LYS A 337 -22.45 7.32 22.06
CA LYS A 337 -23.34 6.71 23.05
C LYS A 337 -22.72 6.69 24.45
N ALA A 338 -21.46 6.30 24.58
CA ALA A 338 -20.77 6.27 25.88
C ALA A 338 -20.66 7.67 26.51
N ALA A 339 -20.48 8.70 25.70
CA ALA A 339 -20.50 10.09 26.15
C ALA A 339 -21.93 10.55 26.48
N ASP A 340 -22.93 10.14 25.73
CA ASP A 340 -24.34 10.45 25.97
C ASP A 340 -24.85 9.82 27.30
N GLU A 341 -24.38 8.65 27.67
CA GLU A 341 -24.63 8.03 28.96
C GLU A 341 -24.09 8.86 30.14
N ARG A 342 -23.21 9.83 29.91
CA ARG A 342 -22.67 10.78 30.87
C ARG A 342 -23.21 12.20 30.69
N ASP A 343 -24.29 12.39 29.93
CA ASP A 343 -24.84 13.69 29.52
C ASP A 343 -25.10 14.64 30.73
N GLU A 344 -25.65 14.14 31.82
CA GLU A 344 -25.92 14.97 33.01
C GLU A 344 -24.63 15.56 33.61
N VAL A 345 -23.59 14.71 33.76
CA VAL A 345 -22.29 15.13 34.31
C VAL A 345 -21.59 16.10 33.38
N LEU A 346 -21.64 15.81 32.08
CA LEU A 346 -21.05 16.66 31.04
C LEU A 346 -21.76 18.02 30.94
N ARG A 347 -23.09 18.09 31.03
CA ARG A 347 -23.82 19.36 31.11
C ARG A 347 -23.50 20.17 32.36
N ALA A 348 -23.33 19.50 33.50
CA ALA A 348 -22.87 20.17 34.70
C ALA A 348 -21.48 20.77 34.54
N LEU A 349 -20.56 20.01 33.92
CA LEU A 349 -19.22 20.52 33.56
C LEU A 349 -19.30 21.69 32.58
N ALA A 350 -20.13 21.59 31.53
CA ALA A 350 -20.30 22.67 30.55
C ALA A 350 -20.78 23.98 31.20
N LYS A 351 -21.70 23.93 32.16
CA LYS A 351 -22.14 25.09 32.94
C LYS A 351 -21.00 25.70 33.77
N LEU A 352 -20.22 24.84 34.45
CA LEU A 352 -19.10 25.27 35.29
C LEU A 352 -18.02 26.00 34.44
N VAL A 353 -17.77 25.51 33.21
CA VAL A 353 -16.77 26.14 32.28
C VAL A 353 -17.32 27.36 31.57
N GLY A 354 -18.61 27.35 31.18
CA GLY A 354 -19.29 28.50 30.56
C GLY A 354 -19.31 29.76 31.43
N GLU A 355 -19.42 29.60 32.74
CA GLU A 355 -19.34 30.70 33.73
C GLU A 355 -17.91 31.23 33.90
N SER A 356 -16.89 30.48 33.49
CA SER A 356 -15.47 30.85 33.65
C SER A 356 -14.83 31.59 32.45
N GLY A 357 -15.61 31.96 31.42
CA GLY A 357 -15.15 32.80 30.29
C GLY A 357 -14.14 32.09 29.39
N GLY A 358 -14.54 30.95 28.77
CA GLY A 358 -13.69 30.20 27.86
C GLY A 358 -13.32 30.94 26.56
N ASN A 359 -12.03 31.03 26.28
CA ASN A 359 -11.45 31.68 25.11
C ASN A 359 -11.84 31.04 23.79
N SER A 360 -12.35 31.84 22.83
CA SER A 360 -12.60 31.51 21.44
C SER A 360 -11.29 31.35 20.62
N ARG A 361 -10.49 30.34 20.88
CA ARG A 361 -9.22 30.13 20.15
C ARG A 361 -9.31 29.10 19.00
N ALA A 362 -10.40 28.33 18.91
CA ALA A 362 -10.51 27.14 18.07
C ALA A 362 -10.81 27.42 16.58
N ASP A 363 -11.19 28.61 16.16
CA ASP A 363 -11.68 28.84 14.79
C ASP A 363 -10.58 29.09 13.73
N ARG A 364 -9.29 29.04 14.10
CA ARG A 364 -8.18 29.40 13.21
C ARG A 364 -7.47 28.28 12.47
N ALA A 365 -7.62 27.03 12.87
CA ALA A 365 -6.67 25.99 12.44
C ALA A 365 -7.02 25.25 11.15
N VAL A 366 -8.29 25.18 10.75
CA VAL A 366 -8.78 24.30 9.67
C VAL A 366 -8.53 24.85 8.26
N ALA A 367 -8.16 26.12 8.13
CA ALA A 367 -7.89 26.71 6.83
C ALA A 367 -6.59 26.22 6.15
N VAL A 368 -5.68 25.55 6.89
CA VAL A 368 -4.30 25.31 6.44
C VAL A 368 -4.17 24.14 5.47
N TYR A 369 -4.91 23.04 5.64
CA TYR A 369 -4.80 21.87 4.75
C TYR A 369 -5.16 22.16 3.28
N ARG A 370 -6.10 23.09 3.05
CA ARG A 370 -6.48 23.55 1.69
C ARG A 370 -5.76 24.84 1.29
N SER A 371 -4.95 25.42 2.16
CA SER A 371 -4.27 26.66 1.87
C SER A 371 -3.17 26.47 0.84
N ARG A 372 -3.04 27.43 -0.05
CA ARG A 372 -1.89 27.56 -0.93
C ARG A 372 -0.76 28.26 -0.17
N PHE A 373 0.44 27.76 -0.33
CA PHE A 373 1.65 28.35 0.22
C PHE A 373 2.74 28.40 -0.86
N MET A 374 3.70 29.30 -0.67
CA MET A 374 4.82 29.44 -1.60
C MET A 374 5.96 28.54 -1.13
N ILE A 375 6.58 27.81 -2.07
CA ILE A 375 7.85 27.14 -1.83
C ILE A 375 8.96 28.19 -1.99
N GLY A 376 9.85 28.29 -1.01
CA GLY A 376 11.14 28.98 -1.14
C GLY A 376 12.15 28.07 -1.85
N ASN A 377 13.01 27.43 -1.08
CA ASN A 377 13.98 26.45 -1.62
C ASN A 377 13.44 25.02 -1.54
N ILE A 378 13.90 24.16 -2.46
CA ILE A 378 13.65 22.71 -2.41
C ILE A 378 14.97 22.01 -2.08
N ILE A 379 15.01 21.37 -0.92
CA ILE A 379 16.19 20.67 -0.40
C ILE A 379 15.92 19.15 -0.49
N LEU A 380 16.82 18.42 -1.15
CA LEU A 380 16.77 16.96 -1.29
C LEU A 380 17.85 16.35 -0.36
N ASP A 381 17.50 16.14 0.89
CA ASP A 381 18.39 15.60 1.91
C ASP A 381 18.47 14.06 1.80
N GLY A 382 19.69 13.49 1.73
CA GLY A 382 19.92 12.05 1.55
C GLY A 382 19.87 11.56 0.09
N ALA A 383 19.59 12.43 -0.89
CA ALA A 383 19.69 12.10 -2.30
C ALA A 383 21.10 12.38 -2.85
N ASP A 384 21.57 11.53 -3.76
CA ASP A 384 22.84 11.73 -4.44
C ASP A 384 22.76 12.91 -5.42
N ASP A 385 23.85 13.64 -5.61
CA ASP A 385 23.88 14.82 -6.50
C ASP A 385 23.50 14.49 -7.94
N LEU A 386 23.86 13.30 -8.42
CA LEU A 386 23.49 12.80 -9.76
C LEU A 386 21.99 12.61 -9.92
N ASP A 387 21.27 12.34 -8.83
CA ASP A 387 19.83 12.09 -8.85
C ASP A 387 19.02 13.37 -8.66
N ARG A 388 19.61 14.48 -8.14
CA ARG A 388 18.87 15.71 -7.80
C ARG A 388 18.09 16.29 -8.97
N GLU A 389 18.74 16.50 -10.09
CA GLU A 389 18.08 17.10 -11.27
C GLU A 389 16.92 16.22 -11.74
N TRP A 390 17.12 14.92 -11.68
CA TRP A 390 16.11 13.95 -12.11
C TRP A 390 14.93 13.87 -11.16
N LEU A 391 15.18 13.82 -9.84
CA LEU A 391 14.13 13.86 -8.82
C LEU A 391 13.29 15.14 -8.91
N MET A 392 13.93 16.30 -9.14
CA MET A 392 13.22 17.56 -9.36
C MET A 392 12.31 17.53 -10.59
N LYS A 393 12.79 16.98 -11.70
CA LYS A 393 11.97 16.79 -12.92
C LYS A 393 10.79 15.84 -12.66
N LEU A 394 10.99 14.77 -11.91
CA LEU A 394 9.93 13.83 -11.53
C LEU A 394 8.90 14.46 -10.61
N ALA A 395 9.32 15.21 -9.61
CA ALA A 395 8.44 15.89 -8.68
C ALA A 395 7.49 16.86 -9.37
N GLY A 396 7.92 17.46 -10.49
CA GLY A 396 7.15 18.49 -11.19
C GLY A 396 6.98 19.78 -10.37
N LEU A 397 7.81 19.94 -9.32
CA LEU A 397 7.81 21.10 -8.44
C LEU A 397 8.92 22.07 -8.82
N LYS A 398 8.69 23.36 -8.59
CA LYS A 398 9.67 24.43 -8.81
C LYS A 398 9.77 25.30 -7.58
N GLU A 399 10.96 25.85 -7.34
CA GLU A 399 11.18 26.90 -6.35
C GLU A 399 10.36 28.14 -6.70
N HIS A 400 9.97 28.89 -5.70
CA HIS A 400 9.12 30.08 -5.79
C HIS A 400 7.74 29.86 -6.45
N GLN A 401 7.24 28.61 -6.39
CA GLN A 401 5.92 28.24 -6.88
C GLN A 401 4.90 28.19 -5.74
N VAL A 402 3.69 28.66 -6.01
CA VAL A 402 2.55 28.49 -5.10
C VAL A 402 1.92 27.12 -5.31
N ILE A 403 1.95 26.28 -4.29
CA ILE A 403 1.44 24.91 -4.30
C ILE A 403 0.48 24.64 -3.14
N ASN A 404 -0.05 23.43 -3.11
CA ASN A 404 -0.81 22.89 -2.00
C ASN A 404 -0.24 21.52 -1.56
N GLY A 405 -0.73 20.98 -0.45
CA GLY A 405 -0.27 19.71 0.10
C GLY A 405 -0.44 18.51 -0.85
N SER A 406 -1.45 18.52 -1.72
CA SER A 406 -1.66 17.41 -2.65
C SER A 406 -0.56 17.30 -3.72
N GLN A 407 0.05 18.42 -4.10
CA GLN A 407 1.17 18.42 -5.05
C GLN A 407 2.45 17.86 -4.41
N ILE A 408 2.68 18.09 -3.11
CA ILE A 408 3.78 17.46 -2.37
C ILE A 408 3.53 15.94 -2.26
N ASN A 409 2.31 15.54 -1.88
CA ASN A 409 1.98 14.11 -1.78
C ASN A 409 2.15 13.38 -3.12
N ASN A 410 1.79 14.03 -4.25
CA ASN A 410 2.05 13.47 -5.57
C ASN A 410 3.55 13.31 -5.85
N ALA A 411 4.39 14.28 -5.46
CA ALA A 411 5.84 14.16 -5.59
C ALA A 411 6.39 12.98 -4.76
N ILE A 412 5.91 12.82 -3.51
CA ILE A 412 6.29 11.68 -2.66
C ILE A 412 5.87 10.34 -3.28
N SER A 413 4.63 10.25 -3.78
CA SER A 413 4.15 9.05 -4.48
C SER A 413 5.06 8.68 -5.64
N VAL A 414 5.46 9.67 -6.45
CA VAL A 414 6.38 9.47 -7.57
C VAL A 414 7.77 9.02 -7.08
N PHE A 415 8.30 9.61 -6.02
CA PHE A 415 9.59 9.20 -5.44
C PHE A 415 9.54 7.77 -4.91
N ASN A 416 8.49 7.42 -4.19
CA ASN A 416 8.27 6.05 -3.70
C ASN A 416 8.12 5.07 -4.88
N GLY A 417 7.45 5.47 -5.96
CA GLY A 417 7.28 4.68 -7.18
C GLY A 417 8.60 4.31 -7.87
N THR A 418 9.70 5.01 -7.59
CA THR A 418 11.04 4.64 -8.05
C THR A 418 11.57 3.38 -7.36
N GLN A 419 11.09 3.10 -6.14
CA GLN A 419 11.62 2.07 -5.23
C GLN A 419 13.16 2.14 -5.03
N ALA A 420 13.74 3.32 -5.22
CA ALA A 420 15.14 3.60 -4.94
C ALA A 420 15.38 3.86 -3.45
N PHE A 421 14.36 4.36 -2.79
CA PHE A 421 14.38 4.76 -1.40
C PHE A 421 13.47 3.83 -0.58
N SER A 422 13.89 3.51 0.63
CA SER A 422 13.07 2.78 1.60
C SER A 422 12.07 3.70 2.29
N GLN A 423 12.40 4.99 2.38
CA GLN A 423 11.56 6.00 2.97
C GLN A 423 11.76 7.34 2.28
N VAL A 424 10.65 8.03 2.00
CA VAL A 424 10.63 9.42 1.57
C VAL A 424 9.64 10.17 2.45
N THR A 425 10.14 11.18 3.15
CA THR A 425 9.34 12.07 3.99
C THR A 425 9.62 13.52 3.63
N TYR A 426 8.84 14.44 4.15
CA TYR A 426 9.10 15.87 3.92
C TYR A 426 8.84 16.69 5.17
N LEU A 427 9.47 17.86 5.21
CA LEU A 427 9.25 18.90 6.20
C LEU A 427 9.06 20.23 5.50
N LEU A 428 8.20 21.08 6.05
CA LEU A 428 8.05 22.47 5.65
C LEU A 428 8.67 23.35 6.75
N ARG A 429 9.80 23.97 6.44
CA ARG A 429 10.46 24.94 7.34
C ARG A 429 9.97 26.34 7.00
N LYS A 430 9.47 27.04 8.00
CA LYS A 430 9.03 28.41 7.83
C LYS A 430 10.22 29.33 7.56
N THR A 431 10.20 30.04 6.44
CA THR A 431 11.25 31.04 6.13
C THR A 431 10.96 32.34 6.84
N SER A 432 12.03 33.09 7.16
CA SER A 432 11.93 34.46 7.72
C SER A 432 11.48 35.49 6.66
N GLY A 433 11.24 35.05 5.44
CA GLY A 433 10.94 35.85 4.28
C GLY A 433 9.55 36.54 4.31
N SER A 434 9.49 37.62 3.68
CA SER A 434 8.47 38.65 3.63
C SER A 434 7.04 38.17 3.40
N GLN A 435 6.13 38.56 4.27
CA GLN A 435 4.68 38.52 4.09
C GLN A 435 4.15 39.54 3.03
N ALA A 436 4.98 39.97 2.08
CA ALA A 436 4.60 41.01 1.11
C ALA A 436 3.41 40.63 0.21
N SER A 437 3.13 39.32 0.07
CA SER A 437 2.03 38.79 -0.76
C SER A 437 0.85 38.18 0.04
N GLY A 438 0.90 38.19 1.38
CA GLY A 438 -0.10 37.51 2.22
C GLY A 438 -0.07 36.01 2.16
N ILE A 439 0.84 35.39 1.36
CA ILE A 439 1.03 33.92 1.23
C ILE A 439 2.26 33.54 2.04
N GLN A 440 2.11 32.60 2.96
CA GLN A 440 3.22 32.09 3.76
C GLN A 440 4.20 31.31 2.89
N GLU A 441 5.49 31.59 3.01
CA GLU A 441 6.58 30.89 2.33
C GLU A 441 7.23 29.84 3.24
N TYR A 442 7.54 28.66 2.66
CA TYR A 442 8.21 27.56 3.32
C TYR A 442 9.32 26.99 2.45
N ASP A 443 10.45 26.65 3.03
CA ASP A 443 11.42 25.74 2.42
C ASP A 443 10.88 24.31 2.51
N LEU A 444 10.87 23.61 1.38
CA LEU A 444 10.44 22.22 1.28
C LEU A 444 11.65 21.30 1.34
N VAL A 445 11.79 20.57 2.43
CA VAL A 445 12.88 19.60 2.64
C VAL A 445 12.34 18.20 2.44
N PHE A 446 12.72 17.52 1.38
CA PHE A 446 12.51 16.09 1.24
C PHE A 446 13.66 15.34 1.91
N LYS A 447 13.34 14.34 2.72
CA LYS A 447 14.31 13.44 3.34
C LYS A 447 14.20 12.06 2.70
N PHE A 448 15.31 11.58 2.15
CA PHE A 448 15.42 10.29 1.48
C PHE A 448 16.26 9.33 2.31
N VAL A 449 15.71 8.16 2.62
CA VAL A 449 16.46 7.04 3.16
C VAL A 449 16.69 6.04 2.04
N LYS A 450 17.94 5.77 1.69
CA LYS A 450 18.30 4.84 0.61
C LYS A 450 17.79 3.43 0.92
N GLY A 451 17.19 2.81 -0.07
CA GLY A 451 16.76 1.41 0.03
C GLY A 451 17.93 0.44 -0.13
N LYS A 452 17.78 -0.77 0.37
CA LYS A 452 18.80 -1.82 0.18
C LYS A 452 19.03 -2.10 -1.30
N PRO A 453 20.28 -2.22 -1.75
CA PRO A 453 20.60 -2.26 -3.19
C PRO A 453 20.29 -3.62 -3.83
N ASN A 454 20.29 -4.69 -3.06
CA ASN A 454 20.16 -6.05 -3.56
C ASN A 454 18.81 -6.65 -3.14
N VAL A 455 18.29 -7.58 -3.95
CA VAL A 455 17.04 -8.27 -3.64
C VAL A 455 17.08 -9.70 -4.14
N VAL A 456 16.57 -10.62 -3.32
CA VAL A 456 16.21 -11.98 -3.74
C VAL A 456 14.69 -12.05 -3.84
N SER A 457 14.19 -12.46 -5.00
CA SER A 457 12.74 -12.57 -5.24
C SER A 457 12.37 -14.01 -5.56
N LEU A 458 11.25 -14.47 -5.00
CA LEU A 458 10.70 -15.81 -5.19
C LEU A 458 9.31 -15.73 -5.78
N GLY A 459 9.06 -16.48 -6.84
CA GLY A 459 7.76 -16.71 -7.45
C GLY A 459 7.43 -18.20 -7.49
N ALA A 460 6.17 -18.54 -7.42
CA ALA A 460 5.70 -19.91 -7.62
C ALA A 460 4.36 -19.91 -8.37
N ARG A 461 4.18 -20.90 -9.22
CA ARG A 461 2.97 -21.12 -9.99
C ARG A 461 2.72 -22.61 -10.17
N TYR A 462 1.46 -22.97 -10.25
CA TYR A 462 1.00 -24.29 -10.69
C TYR A 462 -0.12 -24.12 -11.72
N ASP A 463 -0.11 -24.93 -12.76
CA ASP A 463 -1.25 -25.06 -13.65
C ASP A 463 -1.34 -26.46 -14.26
N THR A 464 -2.52 -26.79 -14.79
CA THR A 464 -2.81 -28.15 -15.31
C THR A 464 -2.11 -28.48 -16.63
N GLU A 465 -1.42 -27.54 -17.27
CA GLU A 465 -0.75 -27.75 -18.55
C GLU A 465 0.79 -27.78 -18.42
N GLU A 466 1.39 -26.91 -17.60
CA GLU A 466 2.84 -26.85 -17.36
C GLU A 466 3.27 -27.42 -15.99
N ALA A 467 2.33 -27.84 -15.15
CA ALA A 467 2.56 -28.27 -13.78
C ALA A 467 3.20 -27.14 -12.92
N ALA A 468 4.12 -27.49 -12.03
CA ALA A 468 4.74 -26.52 -11.12
C ALA A 468 5.87 -25.73 -11.80
N ALA A 469 5.94 -24.46 -11.51
CA ALA A 469 7.04 -23.58 -11.88
C ALA A 469 7.46 -22.71 -10.68
N MET A 470 8.77 -22.57 -10.47
CA MET A 470 9.37 -21.66 -9.51
C MET A 470 10.19 -20.61 -10.24
N LEU A 471 10.13 -19.40 -9.78
CA LEU A 471 10.92 -18.28 -10.29
C LEU A 471 11.83 -17.75 -9.18
N LEU A 472 13.14 -17.71 -9.44
CA LEU A 472 14.13 -17.13 -8.57
C LEU A 472 14.79 -15.96 -9.29
N ARG A 473 14.86 -14.78 -8.66
CA ARG A 473 15.57 -13.62 -9.18
C ARG A 473 16.57 -13.09 -8.16
N LEU A 474 17.77 -12.83 -8.60
CA LEU A 474 18.79 -12.07 -7.90
C LEU A 474 18.91 -10.71 -8.57
N GLY A 475 18.59 -9.65 -7.88
CA GLY A 475 18.67 -8.28 -8.38
C GLY A 475 19.75 -7.50 -7.66
N PHE A 476 20.55 -6.75 -8.41
CA PHE A 476 21.66 -5.91 -7.95
C PHE A 476 21.47 -4.50 -8.51
N ARG A 477 21.68 -3.48 -7.69
CA ARG A 477 21.71 -2.08 -8.13
C ARG A 477 22.73 -1.27 -7.33
N GLN A 478 23.20 -0.18 -7.89
CA GLN A 478 23.90 0.85 -7.11
C GLN A 478 22.88 1.66 -6.29
N TYR A 479 23.37 2.35 -5.25
CA TYR A 479 22.50 3.19 -4.41
C TYR A 479 21.85 4.34 -5.19
N ALA A 480 22.58 4.91 -6.15
CA ALA A 480 22.02 5.97 -6.99
C ALA A 480 20.95 5.44 -7.97
N MET A 481 19.97 6.25 -8.29
CA MET A 481 18.95 5.90 -9.28
C MET A 481 19.53 5.72 -10.68
N HIS A 482 20.55 6.51 -11.00
CA HIS A 482 21.29 6.46 -12.27
C HIS A 482 22.30 5.30 -12.34
N GLY A 483 22.55 4.62 -11.23
CA GLY A 483 23.48 3.50 -11.20
C GLY A 483 23.00 2.31 -12.05
N PRO A 484 23.96 1.46 -12.47
CA PRO A 484 23.65 0.25 -13.20
C PRO A 484 22.78 -0.69 -12.33
N LYS A 485 21.86 -1.37 -13.00
CA LYS A 485 21.05 -2.44 -12.42
C LYS A 485 21.33 -3.72 -13.19
N ALA A 486 21.54 -4.80 -12.49
CA ALA A 486 21.69 -6.13 -13.09
C ALA A 486 20.74 -7.10 -12.40
N SER A 487 20.22 -8.06 -13.14
CA SER A 487 19.47 -9.15 -12.55
C SER A 487 19.73 -10.48 -13.26
N LEU A 488 19.69 -11.54 -12.46
CA LEU A 488 19.72 -12.92 -12.94
C LEU A 488 18.44 -13.58 -12.50
N THR A 489 17.63 -14.04 -13.47
CA THR A 489 16.37 -14.71 -13.23
C THR A 489 16.46 -16.15 -13.73
N ALA A 490 16.12 -17.11 -12.87
CA ALA A 490 16.03 -18.52 -13.22
C ALA A 490 14.59 -19.02 -13.01
N ARG A 491 14.02 -19.68 -14.02
CA ARG A 491 12.75 -20.40 -13.94
C ARG A 491 13.04 -21.89 -13.88
N LEU A 492 12.59 -22.53 -12.83
CA LEU A 492 12.65 -23.98 -12.64
C LEU A 492 11.25 -24.54 -12.94
N SER A 493 11.12 -25.20 -14.08
CA SER A 493 9.84 -25.76 -14.54
C SER A 493 10.09 -26.76 -15.66
N TYR A 494 9.00 -27.30 -16.24
CA TYR A 494 9.07 -28.10 -17.45
C TYR A 494 9.73 -27.36 -18.64
N ASN A 495 9.52 -26.05 -18.73
CA ASN A 495 10.17 -25.15 -19.70
C ASN A 495 11.15 -24.20 -18.98
N PRO A 496 12.35 -24.67 -18.56
CA PRO A 496 13.27 -23.88 -17.77
C PRO A 496 13.92 -22.77 -18.59
N TYR A 497 14.22 -21.65 -17.93
CA TYR A 497 15.07 -20.61 -18.51
C TYR A 497 15.98 -19.95 -17.48
N VAL A 498 17.07 -19.36 -18.00
CA VAL A 498 17.91 -18.41 -17.28
C VAL A 498 17.98 -17.14 -18.11
N LYS A 499 17.71 -15.99 -17.47
CA LYS A 499 17.74 -14.68 -18.10
C LYS A 499 18.64 -13.75 -17.30
N PHE A 500 19.58 -13.15 -17.95
CA PHE A 500 20.39 -12.03 -17.45
C PHE A 500 19.85 -10.72 -18.04
N GLU A 501 19.71 -9.69 -17.21
CA GLU A 501 19.27 -8.36 -17.62
C GLU A 501 20.22 -7.31 -17.02
N TYR A 502 20.58 -6.33 -17.80
CA TYR A 502 21.38 -5.18 -17.40
C TYR A 502 20.73 -3.91 -17.89
N ASP A 503 20.53 -2.96 -16.99
CA ASP A 503 19.96 -1.64 -17.27
C ASP A 503 20.93 -0.55 -16.83
N GLN A 504 21.13 0.45 -17.69
CA GLN A 504 21.88 1.66 -17.38
C GLN A 504 21.06 2.89 -17.77
N LEU A 505 20.76 3.74 -16.80
CA LEU A 505 20.10 5.01 -17.03
C LEU A 505 21.16 6.09 -17.37
N PHE A 506 20.95 6.81 -18.46
CA PHE A 506 21.75 7.96 -18.88
C PHE A 506 20.99 9.28 -18.65
N LYS A 507 21.65 10.41 -18.94
CA LYS A 507 21.01 11.73 -18.97
C LYS A 507 19.83 11.73 -19.95
N GLU A 508 18.89 12.67 -19.75
CA GLU A 508 17.75 12.91 -20.65
C GLU A 508 16.73 11.76 -20.76
N PHE A 509 16.56 10.97 -19.69
CA PHE A 509 15.59 9.88 -19.67
C PHE A 509 15.82 8.75 -20.67
N THR A 510 17.07 8.57 -21.11
CA THR A 510 17.46 7.45 -21.96
C THR A 510 18.05 6.32 -21.13
N ARG A 511 17.51 5.12 -21.31
CA ARG A 511 17.96 3.88 -20.67
C ARG A 511 18.49 2.91 -21.72
N LEU A 512 19.69 2.37 -21.51
CA LEU A 512 20.19 1.22 -22.24
C LEU A 512 19.79 -0.04 -21.50
N GLU A 513 19.16 -0.97 -22.21
CA GLU A 513 18.81 -2.29 -21.73
C GLU A 513 19.57 -3.34 -22.54
N VAL A 514 20.19 -4.29 -21.87
CA VAL A 514 20.83 -5.45 -22.49
C VAL A 514 20.32 -6.69 -21.78
N SER A 515 19.86 -7.67 -22.53
CA SER A 515 19.42 -8.93 -21.96
C SER A 515 19.91 -10.13 -22.76
N TYR A 516 20.18 -11.22 -22.03
CA TYR A 516 20.46 -12.52 -22.59
C TYR A 516 19.56 -13.55 -21.93
N MET A 517 18.92 -14.39 -22.75
CA MET A 517 18.06 -15.47 -22.28
C MET A 517 18.47 -16.79 -22.93
N PHE A 518 18.70 -17.78 -22.07
CA PHE A 518 18.80 -19.19 -22.46
C PHE A 518 17.55 -19.92 -21.98
N SER A 519 16.90 -20.67 -22.83
CA SER A 519 15.75 -21.49 -22.43
C SER A 519 15.71 -22.82 -23.17
N ASN A 520 15.18 -23.83 -22.48
CA ASN A 520 14.78 -25.08 -23.10
C ASN A 520 13.25 -25.12 -23.15
N LYS A 521 12.69 -25.25 -24.32
CA LYS A 521 11.25 -25.22 -24.58
C LYS A 521 10.79 -26.57 -25.07
N ASP A 522 9.75 -27.09 -24.48
CA ASP A 522 9.02 -28.27 -24.90
C ASP A 522 7.53 -27.92 -24.98
N VAL A 523 7.05 -27.73 -26.20
CA VAL A 523 5.72 -27.19 -26.46
C VAL A 523 4.84 -28.19 -27.13
N ASN A 524 3.72 -28.54 -26.51
CA ASN A 524 2.69 -29.35 -27.12
C ASN A 524 1.83 -28.49 -28.05
N ILE A 525 1.76 -28.87 -29.31
CA ILE A 525 0.95 -28.23 -30.34
C ILE A 525 -0.16 -29.17 -30.73
N TYR A 526 -1.39 -28.71 -30.63
CA TYR A 526 -2.57 -29.48 -31.08
C TYR A 526 -2.92 -29.08 -32.51
N SER A 527 -3.20 -30.08 -33.35
CA SER A 527 -3.69 -29.88 -34.71
C SER A 527 -5.09 -30.43 -34.82
N ASN A 528 -5.91 -29.85 -35.70
CA ASN A 528 -7.29 -30.30 -35.99
C ASN A 528 -7.38 -31.74 -36.47
N LYS A 529 -6.25 -32.35 -36.86
CA LYS A 529 -6.18 -33.73 -37.39
C LYS A 529 -5.79 -34.76 -36.34
N ALA A 530 -6.09 -34.51 -35.08
CA ALA A 530 -6.08 -35.48 -33.97
C ALA A 530 -4.72 -36.05 -33.51
N SER A 531 -3.58 -35.44 -33.83
CA SER A 531 -2.28 -35.86 -33.32
C SER A 531 -1.65 -34.85 -32.42
N HIS A 532 -1.12 -35.27 -31.28
CA HIS A 532 -0.24 -34.48 -30.46
C HIS A 532 1.06 -34.26 -31.21
N ASN A 533 1.34 -33.03 -31.59
CA ASN A 533 2.66 -32.62 -32.07
C ASN A 533 3.42 -32.03 -30.91
N ASN A 534 4.69 -32.35 -30.78
CA ASN A 534 5.54 -31.74 -29.75
C ASN A 534 6.75 -31.12 -30.44
N ILE A 535 7.07 -29.89 -30.10
CA ILE A 535 8.25 -29.17 -30.57
C ILE A 535 9.15 -28.90 -29.37
N SER A 536 10.33 -29.51 -29.38
CA SER A 536 11.37 -29.20 -28.38
C SER A 536 12.51 -28.44 -29.05
N TYR A 537 12.95 -27.34 -28.43
CA TYR A 537 14.08 -26.56 -28.91
C TYR A 537 14.81 -25.83 -27.78
N VAL A 538 16.10 -25.63 -27.98
CA VAL A 538 16.92 -24.72 -27.16
C VAL A 538 16.92 -23.34 -27.82
N TYR A 539 16.59 -22.35 -27.04
CA TYR A 539 16.57 -20.95 -27.45
C TYR A 539 17.70 -20.17 -26.76
N ASN A 540 18.40 -19.36 -27.54
CA ASN A 540 19.33 -18.34 -27.06
C ASN A 540 18.94 -17.02 -27.69
N GLY A 541 18.64 -16.02 -26.88
CA GLY A 541 18.29 -14.68 -27.30
C GLY A 541 19.18 -13.64 -26.65
N PHE A 542 19.76 -12.76 -27.45
CA PHE A 542 20.45 -11.55 -27.00
C PHE A 542 19.67 -10.35 -27.55
N GLU A 543 19.29 -9.44 -26.67
CA GLU A 543 18.56 -8.22 -27.01
C GLU A 543 19.31 -7.01 -26.44
N ALA A 544 19.52 -5.99 -27.25
CA ALA A 544 20.00 -4.70 -26.81
C ALA A 544 19.04 -3.62 -27.30
N ALA A 545 18.58 -2.76 -26.39
CA ALA A 545 17.60 -1.74 -26.68
C ALA A 545 17.91 -0.43 -25.98
N MET A 546 17.55 0.67 -26.61
CA MET A 546 17.44 1.98 -26.00
C MET A 546 15.97 2.26 -25.70
N ALA A 547 15.68 2.58 -24.45
CA ALA A 547 14.35 2.94 -24.00
C ALA A 547 14.30 4.43 -23.65
N ASN A 548 13.20 5.10 -24.02
CA ASN A 548 12.92 6.47 -23.57
C ASN A 548 11.93 6.41 -22.42
N ILE A 549 12.37 6.82 -21.23
CA ILE A 549 11.57 6.80 -19.99
C ILE A 549 10.94 8.15 -19.65
N ARG A 550 10.78 9.06 -20.61
CA ARG A 550 10.19 10.39 -20.41
C ARG A 550 8.76 10.29 -19.84
N TYR A 551 8.02 9.24 -20.22
CA TYR A 551 6.68 8.94 -19.74
C TYR A 551 6.69 7.86 -18.66
N PHE A 552 7.53 8.06 -17.71
CA PHE A 552 7.99 7.16 -16.66
C PHE A 552 6.96 6.26 -15.98
N ARG A 553 5.71 6.70 -15.86
CA ARG A 553 4.68 5.95 -15.10
C ARG A 553 3.92 4.95 -15.95
N ASP A 554 3.48 5.36 -17.12
CA ASP A 554 2.45 4.63 -17.85
C ASP A 554 2.88 4.16 -19.24
N PHE A 555 3.97 4.69 -19.79
CA PHE A 555 4.37 4.45 -21.16
C PHE A 555 5.87 4.26 -21.32
N ASP A 556 6.27 3.29 -22.16
CA ASP A 556 7.67 2.97 -22.48
C ASP A 556 7.82 2.71 -23.98
N ILE A 557 8.82 3.29 -24.59
CA ILE A 557 9.20 3.04 -26.01
C ILE A 557 10.60 2.49 -26.02
N ARG A 558 10.79 1.35 -26.70
CA ARG A 558 12.08 0.68 -26.89
C ARG A 558 12.39 0.53 -28.36
N LEU A 559 13.60 0.89 -28.72
CA LEU A 559 14.16 0.65 -30.04
C LEU A 559 15.42 -0.20 -29.87
N GLY A 560 15.50 -1.32 -30.56
CA GLY A 560 16.61 -2.24 -30.33
C GLY A 560 16.90 -3.20 -31.46
N ALA A 561 17.88 -4.04 -31.19
CA ALA A 561 18.26 -5.16 -32.04
C ALA A 561 18.25 -6.46 -31.24
N LYS A 562 17.93 -7.55 -31.91
CA LYS A 562 17.84 -8.88 -31.31
C LYS A 562 18.56 -9.90 -32.16
N LEU A 563 19.38 -10.74 -31.50
CA LEU A 563 20.00 -11.93 -32.10
C LEU A 563 19.33 -13.16 -31.44
N GLU A 564 18.75 -14.01 -32.26
CA GLU A 564 18.02 -15.20 -31.80
C GLU A 564 18.60 -16.45 -32.44
N ASN A 565 18.79 -17.49 -31.64
CA ASN A 565 19.19 -18.81 -32.10
C ASN A 565 18.22 -19.87 -31.61
N TYR A 566 17.72 -20.67 -32.52
CA TYR A 566 16.81 -21.78 -32.27
C TYR A 566 17.49 -23.08 -32.70
N LYS A 567 17.76 -23.97 -31.72
CA LYS A 567 18.26 -25.30 -31.98
C LYS A 567 17.15 -26.32 -31.69
N PHE A 568 16.48 -26.78 -32.73
CA PHE A 568 15.43 -27.78 -32.58
C PHE A 568 16.05 -29.14 -32.23
N THR A 569 15.55 -29.76 -31.16
CA THR A 569 16.06 -31.02 -30.62
C THR A 569 15.12 -32.21 -30.89
N ARG A 570 13.83 -31.91 -30.94
CA ARG A 570 12.79 -32.91 -31.18
C ARG A 570 11.61 -32.30 -31.89
N PHE A 571 11.08 -33.03 -32.85
CA PHE A 571 9.84 -32.69 -33.51
C PHE A 571 9.05 -33.96 -33.74
N LEU A 572 7.96 -34.13 -33.00
CA LEU A 572 7.01 -35.23 -33.19
C LEU A 572 5.83 -34.73 -34.01
N THR A 573 5.74 -35.14 -35.24
CA THR A 573 4.60 -34.88 -36.11
C THR A 573 4.11 -36.14 -36.75
N SER A 574 2.81 -36.18 -37.01
CA SER A 574 2.21 -37.30 -37.76
C SER A 574 2.36 -37.19 -39.29
N SER A 575 3.02 -36.12 -39.80
CA SER A 575 3.28 -35.92 -41.21
C SER A 575 4.78 -35.80 -41.50
N ASP A 576 5.24 -36.53 -42.53
CA ASP A 576 6.64 -36.57 -42.98
C ASP A 576 7.19 -35.25 -43.53
N ASP A 577 6.36 -34.23 -43.71
CA ASP A 577 6.69 -32.97 -44.32
C ASP A 577 7.68 -32.05 -43.55
N PHE A 578 8.03 -32.42 -42.30
CA PHE A 578 8.81 -31.55 -41.42
C PHE A 578 10.24 -32.03 -41.12
N SER A 579 10.62 -33.26 -41.50
CA SER A 579 11.90 -33.87 -41.12
C SER A 579 13.16 -33.14 -41.62
N GLY A 580 13.07 -32.32 -42.67
CA GLY A 580 14.17 -31.49 -43.17
C GLY A 580 14.41 -30.15 -42.47
N ARG A 581 13.54 -29.74 -41.48
CA ARG A 581 13.53 -28.40 -40.88
C ARG A 581 14.19 -28.26 -39.50
N LEU A 582 14.81 -29.36 -39.00
CA LEU A 582 15.36 -29.42 -37.64
C LEU A 582 16.77 -28.82 -37.47
N LYS A 583 17.32 -28.15 -38.45
CA LYS A 583 18.64 -27.51 -38.33
C LYS A 583 18.55 -26.27 -37.44
N ALA A 584 19.62 -25.99 -36.68
CA ALA A 584 19.75 -24.76 -35.93
C ALA A 584 19.65 -23.57 -36.87
N LYS A 585 18.88 -22.55 -36.45
CA LYS A 585 18.63 -21.34 -37.20
C LYS A 585 18.89 -20.11 -36.33
N SER A 586 19.61 -19.18 -36.86
CA SER A 586 19.89 -17.89 -36.19
C SER A 586 19.33 -16.75 -37.02
N TYR A 587 18.85 -15.72 -36.33
CA TYR A 587 18.22 -14.57 -36.94
C TYR A 587 18.72 -13.27 -36.29
N VAL A 588 18.84 -12.21 -37.07
CA VAL A 588 19.06 -10.86 -36.56
C VAL A 588 17.87 -10.00 -36.98
N SER A 589 17.31 -9.33 -36.01
CA SER A 589 16.20 -8.39 -36.20
C SER A 589 16.45 -7.06 -35.53
N VAL A 590 15.80 -6.02 -36.03
CA VAL A 590 15.61 -4.74 -35.36
C VAL A 590 14.15 -4.63 -34.98
N PHE A 591 13.87 -3.96 -33.86
CA PHE A 591 12.50 -3.84 -33.35
C PHE A 591 12.21 -2.47 -32.78
N ALA A 592 10.94 -2.12 -32.79
CA ALA A 592 10.34 -1.02 -32.04
C ALA A 592 9.21 -1.59 -31.19
N ARG A 593 9.24 -1.33 -29.89
CA ARG A 593 8.23 -1.78 -28.94
C ARG A 593 7.69 -0.60 -28.17
N GLY A 594 6.37 -0.42 -28.17
CA GLY A 594 5.66 0.54 -27.34
C GLY A 594 4.77 -0.21 -26.35
N ILE A 595 4.85 0.14 -25.08
CA ILE A 595 4.00 -0.45 -24.03
C ILE A 595 3.37 0.66 -23.20
N MET A 596 2.08 0.55 -22.93
CA MET A 596 1.33 1.42 -22.05
C MET A 596 0.58 0.58 -21.01
N ASP A 597 0.62 0.97 -19.74
CA ASP A 597 -0.11 0.30 -18.67
C ASP A 597 -0.64 1.32 -17.66
N THR A 598 -1.93 1.62 -17.75
CA THR A 598 -2.65 2.53 -16.85
C THR A 598 -3.61 1.80 -15.91
N ARG A 599 -3.57 0.46 -15.87
CA ARG A 599 -4.46 -0.35 -15.02
C ARG A 599 -4.19 -0.09 -13.55
N ASP A 600 -5.27 -0.05 -12.76
CA ASP A 600 -5.22 0.07 -11.30
C ASP A 600 -4.62 -1.18 -10.62
N ARG A 601 -4.75 -2.37 -11.23
CA ARG A 601 -4.18 -3.66 -10.81
C ARG A 601 -3.78 -4.48 -12.02
N LYS A 602 -2.82 -5.38 -11.86
CA LYS A 602 -2.44 -6.31 -12.93
C LYS A 602 -3.51 -7.40 -13.12
N TYR A 603 -3.96 -7.99 -12.00
CA TYR A 603 -5.07 -8.95 -11.98
C TYR A 603 -6.32 -8.28 -11.41
N PHE A 604 -7.48 -8.66 -11.95
CA PHE A 604 -8.78 -8.15 -11.53
C PHE A 604 -8.89 -6.62 -11.57
N SER A 605 -8.32 -6.01 -12.60
CA SER A 605 -8.36 -4.56 -12.82
C SER A 605 -9.81 -4.06 -12.94
N ASN A 606 -10.15 -2.95 -12.26
CA ASN A 606 -11.46 -2.34 -12.39
C ASN A 606 -11.47 -1.22 -13.44
N ARG A 607 -10.31 -0.61 -13.67
CA ARG A 607 -10.17 0.51 -14.62
C ARG A 607 -8.79 0.54 -15.24
N GLY A 608 -8.72 1.21 -16.39
CA GLY A 608 -7.46 1.42 -17.09
C GLY A 608 -7.23 0.46 -18.25
N MET A 609 -6.09 0.58 -18.89
CA MET A 609 -5.76 -0.12 -20.13
C MET A 609 -4.30 -0.56 -20.15
N PHE A 610 -4.07 -1.74 -20.70
CA PHE A 610 -2.76 -2.22 -21.13
C PHE A 610 -2.74 -2.28 -22.65
N MET A 611 -1.69 -1.75 -23.26
CA MET A 611 -1.45 -1.85 -24.70
C MET A 611 0.01 -2.14 -24.96
N GLN A 612 0.29 -3.09 -25.82
CA GLN A 612 1.63 -3.39 -26.32
C GLN A 612 1.58 -3.50 -27.84
N ILE A 613 2.51 -2.82 -28.49
CA ILE A 613 2.73 -2.88 -29.94
C ILE A 613 4.20 -3.24 -30.16
N ASP A 614 4.44 -4.32 -30.87
CA ASP A 614 5.77 -4.77 -31.27
C ASP A 614 5.86 -4.77 -32.81
N ALA A 615 6.80 -4.01 -33.36
CA ALA A 615 7.14 -4.04 -34.77
C ALA A 615 8.58 -4.54 -34.91
N SER A 616 8.78 -5.63 -35.62
CA SER A 616 10.10 -6.24 -35.84
C SER A 616 10.36 -6.44 -37.31
N TYR A 617 11.61 -6.17 -37.72
CA TYR A 617 12.09 -6.46 -39.07
C TYR A 617 13.28 -7.41 -38.97
N TYR A 618 13.11 -8.62 -39.53
CA TYR A 618 14.14 -9.67 -39.60
C TYR A 618 15.02 -9.44 -40.81
N LEU A 619 16.22 -8.94 -40.51
CA LEU A 619 17.19 -8.53 -41.51
C LEU A 619 17.97 -9.71 -42.12
N LEU A 620 18.45 -10.59 -41.25
CA LEU A 620 19.35 -11.69 -41.59
C LEU A 620 18.86 -13.02 -40.98
N GLY A 621 19.00 -14.08 -41.72
CA GLY A 621 18.87 -15.46 -41.24
C GLY A 621 20.07 -16.27 -41.76
N PHE A 622 20.77 -16.93 -40.84
CA PHE A 622 22.01 -17.67 -41.14
C PHE A 622 21.69 -19.09 -41.61
N HIS A 623 20.88 -19.18 -42.68
CA HIS A 623 20.56 -20.46 -43.37
C HIS A 623 20.13 -20.19 -44.82
N SER A 624 20.24 -21.20 -45.67
CA SER A 624 19.86 -21.09 -47.07
C SER A 624 18.35 -20.85 -47.23
N GLY A 625 17.98 -19.95 -48.14
CA GLY A 625 16.59 -19.65 -48.48
C GLY A 625 15.90 -18.66 -47.55
N PHE A 626 16.61 -18.07 -46.60
CA PHE A 626 16.06 -16.99 -45.78
C PHE A 626 15.66 -15.80 -46.67
N LYS A 627 14.49 -15.24 -46.38
CA LYS A 627 14.02 -13.96 -46.95
C LYS A 627 13.63 -13.05 -45.79
N SER A 628 14.07 -11.80 -45.85
CA SER A 628 13.70 -10.81 -44.85
C SER A 628 12.19 -10.63 -44.78
N PHE A 629 11.67 -10.42 -43.60
CA PHE A 629 10.23 -10.24 -43.32
C PHE A 629 10.00 -9.30 -42.16
N SER A 630 8.79 -8.75 -42.06
CA SER A 630 8.32 -7.94 -40.94
C SER A 630 7.30 -8.70 -40.12
N SER A 631 7.29 -8.45 -38.83
CA SER A 631 6.26 -8.92 -37.88
C SER A 631 5.70 -7.72 -37.12
N LEU A 632 4.38 -7.61 -37.08
CA LEU A 632 3.67 -6.60 -36.29
C LEU A 632 2.74 -7.34 -35.33
N MET A 633 2.84 -7.05 -34.03
CA MET A 633 2.00 -7.62 -33.00
C MET A 633 1.30 -6.50 -32.20
N LEU A 634 0.04 -6.71 -31.88
CA LEU A 634 -0.78 -5.87 -31.01
C LEU A 634 -1.37 -6.72 -29.88
N SER A 635 -1.28 -6.22 -28.67
CA SER A 635 -2.01 -6.73 -27.49
C SER A 635 -2.65 -5.54 -26.79
N LEU A 636 -3.97 -5.56 -26.68
CA LEU A 636 -4.76 -4.55 -26.00
C LEU A 636 -5.66 -5.24 -25.00
N HIS A 637 -5.71 -4.71 -23.79
CA HIS A 637 -6.63 -5.12 -22.73
C HIS A 637 -7.11 -3.88 -21.98
N SER A 638 -8.41 -3.71 -21.80
CA SER A 638 -8.99 -2.61 -21.03
C SER A 638 -9.94 -3.16 -19.97
N ALA A 639 -10.12 -2.42 -18.88
CA ALA A 639 -11.11 -2.71 -17.85
C ALA A 639 -12.03 -1.50 -17.69
N ILE A 640 -13.33 -1.74 -17.76
CA ILE A 640 -14.40 -0.73 -17.71
C ILE A 640 -15.36 -1.12 -16.61
N ASP A 641 -15.39 -0.34 -15.54
CA ASP A 641 -16.30 -0.53 -14.41
C ASP A 641 -17.72 -0.13 -14.83
N LEU A 642 -18.66 -1.05 -14.73
CA LEU A 642 -20.08 -0.84 -15.00
C LEU A 642 -20.91 -0.52 -13.75
N GLY A 643 -20.25 -0.51 -12.58
CA GLY A 643 -20.92 -0.42 -11.28
C GLY A 643 -21.50 -1.76 -10.82
N HIS A 644 -22.03 -1.78 -9.58
CA HIS A 644 -22.64 -2.97 -8.96
C HIS A 644 -21.77 -4.23 -9.02
N ASP A 645 -20.43 -4.07 -8.83
CA ASP A 645 -19.43 -5.14 -8.89
C ASP A 645 -19.25 -5.79 -10.28
N PHE A 646 -19.75 -5.20 -11.35
CA PHE A 646 -19.55 -5.67 -12.72
C PHE A 646 -18.48 -4.86 -13.45
N VAL A 647 -17.59 -5.57 -14.13
CA VAL A 647 -16.54 -5.00 -15.00
C VAL A 647 -16.60 -5.72 -16.36
N VAL A 648 -16.49 -4.97 -17.43
CA VAL A 648 -16.28 -5.51 -18.79
C VAL A 648 -14.83 -5.31 -19.17
N GLU A 649 -14.21 -6.38 -19.63
CA GLU A 649 -12.80 -6.38 -20.06
C GLU A 649 -12.71 -6.75 -21.55
N PRO A 650 -12.70 -5.77 -22.46
CA PRO A 650 -12.44 -6.01 -23.89
C PRO A 650 -10.94 -6.24 -24.12
N HIS A 651 -10.62 -7.24 -24.94
CA HIS A 651 -9.27 -7.54 -25.39
C HIS A 651 -9.20 -7.62 -26.91
N VAL A 652 -8.11 -7.13 -27.48
CA VAL A 652 -7.80 -7.26 -28.89
C VAL A 652 -6.36 -7.75 -29.01
N TYR A 653 -6.18 -8.87 -29.67
CA TYR A 653 -4.87 -9.42 -29.98
C TYR A 653 -4.74 -9.59 -31.48
N GLY A 654 -3.56 -9.35 -32.01
CA GLY A 654 -3.29 -9.58 -33.41
C GLY A 654 -1.80 -9.72 -33.69
N ARG A 655 -1.45 -10.53 -34.66
CA ARG A 655 -0.09 -10.58 -35.22
C ARG A 655 -0.13 -10.85 -36.71
N ILE A 656 0.66 -10.11 -37.43
CA ILE A 656 0.78 -10.15 -38.88
C ILE A 656 2.27 -10.33 -39.23
N ASN A 657 2.59 -11.38 -39.95
CA ASN A 657 3.91 -11.62 -40.54
C ASN A 657 3.84 -11.34 -42.05
N ILE A 658 4.55 -10.33 -42.52
CA ILE A 658 4.56 -9.92 -43.90
C ILE A 658 5.75 -10.59 -44.61
N ARG A 659 5.49 -11.37 -45.66
CA ARG A 659 6.46 -12.12 -46.44
C ARG A 659 7.06 -13.36 -45.76
N ASN A 660 6.60 -13.76 -44.59
CA ASN A 660 7.04 -15.02 -43.96
C ASN A 660 6.17 -16.20 -44.45
N ARG A 661 6.75 -17.17 -45.07
CA ARG A 661 6.00 -18.31 -45.63
C ARG A 661 6.29 -19.66 -44.96
N SER A 662 6.96 -19.78 -43.86
CA SER A 662 7.14 -21.14 -43.27
C SER A 662 8.28 -21.32 -42.29
N GLU A 663 8.64 -20.32 -41.51
CA GLU A 663 9.65 -20.44 -40.49
C GLU A 663 9.00 -20.86 -39.14
N LEU A 664 9.29 -22.06 -38.66
CA LEU A 664 8.72 -22.62 -37.43
C LEU A 664 8.72 -21.66 -36.22
N PRO A 665 9.80 -20.94 -35.91
CA PRO A 665 9.82 -20.03 -34.76
C PRO A 665 8.83 -18.89 -34.86
N PHE A 666 8.35 -18.57 -36.08
CA PHE A 666 7.55 -17.37 -36.37
C PHE A 666 6.11 -17.66 -36.75
N TYR A 667 5.65 -18.91 -36.65
CA TYR A 667 4.23 -19.20 -36.77
C TYR A 667 3.44 -18.45 -35.74
N ASN A 668 2.19 -18.09 -36.06
CA ASN A 668 1.25 -17.57 -35.09
C ASN A 668 0.71 -18.72 -34.24
N TYR A 669 1.18 -18.79 -33.01
CA TYR A 669 0.68 -19.76 -32.04
C TYR A 669 -0.49 -19.15 -31.28
N VAL A 670 -1.62 -19.86 -31.24
CA VAL A 670 -2.87 -19.42 -30.61
C VAL A 670 -3.38 -20.47 -29.64
N GLY A 671 -3.75 -20.03 -28.44
CA GLY A 671 -4.36 -20.88 -27.40
C GLY A 671 -3.99 -20.42 -25.98
N GLY A 672 -4.64 -21.05 -25.01
CA GLY A 672 -4.48 -20.70 -23.60
C GLY A 672 -5.20 -19.41 -23.19
N SER A 673 -5.06 -19.05 -21.91
CA SER A 673 -5.74 -17.91 -21.30
C SER A 673 -4.94 -16.59 -21.35
N GLU A 674 -3.59 -16.70 -21.38
CA GLU A 674 -2.67 -15.58 -21.24
C GLU A 674 -1.73 -15.44 -22.44
N PRO A 675 -1.34 -14.19 -22.82
CA PRO A 675 -0.40 -13.97 -23.91
C PRO A 675 1.00 -14.45 -23.53
N GLY A 676 1.77 -14.92 -24.54
CA GLY A 676 3.18 -15.31 -24.36
C GLY A 676 3.43 -16.53 -23.49
N ARG A 677 2.46 -17.39 -23.31
CA ARG A 677 2.52 -18.49 -22.33
C ARG A 677 3.60 -19.53 -22.63
N TYR A 678 3.60 -20.13 -23.81
CA TYR A 678 4.57 -21.15 -24.22
C TYR A 678 5.66 -20.58 -25.13
N VAL A 679 5.27 -19.68 -25.99
CA VAL A 679 6.16 -18.91 -26.86
C VAL A 679 5.85 -17.42 -26.72
N ASP A 680 6.86 -16.56 -26.81
CA ASP A 680 6.75 -15.14 -26.49
C ASP A 680 5.67 -14.39 -27.27
N HIS A 681 5.34 -14.85 -28.48
CA HIS A 681 4.34 -14.23 -29.36
C HIS A 681 3.03 -15.03 -29.45
N GLN A 682 2.74 -15.91 -28.48
CA GLN A 682 1.49 -16.64 -28.42
C GLN A 682 0.32 -15.69 -28.16
N ILE A 683 -0.76 -15.89 -28.91
CA ILE A 683 -2.00 -15.15 -28.83
C ILE A 683 -3.01 -15.97 -28.01
N PRO A 684 -3.61 -15.43 -26.94
CA PRO A 684 -4.55 -16.17 -26.11
C PRO A 684 -5.89 -16.36 -26.84
N PHE A 685 -6.46 -17.56 -26.69
CA PHE A 685 -7.79 -17.89 -27.17
C PHE A 685 -8.41 -18.97 -26.31
N MET A 686 -9.50 -18.64 -25.59
CA MET A 686 -10.21 -19.59 -24.75
C MET A 686 -10.97 -20.58 -25.59
N GLY A 687 -10.72 -21.88 -25.36
CA GLY A 687 -11.29 -22.97 -26.16
C GLY A 687 -10.27 -23.74 -27.00
N ILE A 688 -8.99 -23.30 -26.98
CA ILE A 688 -7.87 -24.04 -27.52
C ILE A 688 -6.87 -24.25 -26.38
N ASN A 689 -6.64 -25.50 -25.98
CA ASN A 689 -5.64 -25.88 -24.99
C ASN A 689 -4.24 -25.78 -25.58
N TYR A 690 -3.25 -25.45 -24.75
CA TYR A 690 -1.86 -25.27 -25.13
C TYR A 690 -1.69 -24.25 -26.27
N ALA A 691 -1.25 -24.67 -27.43
CA ALA A 691 -1.07 -23.82 -28.61
C ALA A 691 -1.37 -24.56 -29.90
N ASN A 692 -1.93 -23.84 -30.86
CA ASN A 692 -2.06 -24.29 -32.24
C ASN A 692 -1.36 -23.31 -33.18
N ALA A 693 -0.75 -23.84 -34.23
CA ALA A 693 -0.13 -23.02 -35.26
C ALA A 693 -1.18 -22.57 -36.30
N PHE A 694 -1.17 -21.27 -36.58
CA PHE A 694 -2.04 -20.62 -37.57
C PHE A 694 -1.22 -19.89 -38.64
N ASP A 695 -1.92 -19.38 -39.64
CA ASP A 695 -1.34 -18.66 -40.77
C ASP A 695 -0.56 -17.39 -40.37
N ASN A 696 0.00 -16.69 -41.38
CA ASN A 696 0.81 -15.50 -41.19
C ASN A 696 0.08 -14.32 -40.52
N SER A 697 -1.24 -14.28 -40.59
CA SER A 697 -2.04 -13.23 -39.99
C SER A 697 -3.12 -13.81 -39.10
N VAL A 698 -3.18 -13.35 -37.86
CA VAL A 698 -4.18 -13.78 -36.84
C VAL A 698 -4.67 -12.56 -36.08
N SER A 699 -5.96 -12.53 -35.82
CA SER A 699 -6.59 -11.59 -34.89
C SER A 699 -7.55 -12.31 -33.96
N VAL A 700 -7.60 -11.90 -32.69
CA VAL A 700 -8.54 -12.38 -31.68
C VAL A 700 -9.20 -11.19 -31.01
N PHE A 701 -10.52 -11.20 -30.98
CA PHE A 701 -11.34 -10.29 -30.22
C PHE A 701 -11.94 -11.08 -29.06
N ARG A 702 -11.74 -10.61 -27.83
CA ARG A 702 -12.26 -11.25 -26.62
C ARG A 702 -12.98 -10.22 -25.76
N ALA A 703 -14.06 -10.63 -25.12
CA ALA A 703 -14.79 -9.85 -24.14
C ALA A 703 -15.05 -10.71 -22.91
N ASP A 704 -14.63 -10.24 -21.75
CA ASP A 704 -14.85 -10.88 -20.47
C ASP A 704 -15.84 -10.03 -19.68
N LEU A 705 -16.94 -10.62 -19.22
CA LEU A 705 -17.83 -10.02 -18.23
C LEU A 705 -17.47 -10.60 -16.87
N ARG A 706 -16.95 -9.77 -16.00
CA ARG A 706 -16.56 -10.14 -14.63
C ARG A 706 -17.53 -9.59 -13.62
N ARG A 707 -17.89 -10.42 -12.63
CA ARG A 707 -18.61 -9.99 -11.43
C ARG A 707 -17.79 -10.31 -10.19
N LYS A 708 -17.61 -9.33 -9.30
CA LYS A 708 -17.03 -9.53 -7.99
C LYS A 708 -18.08 -10.05 -7.02
N VAL A 709 -17.77 -11.06 -6.23
CA VAL A 709 -18.64 -11.69 -5.23
C VAL A 709 -17.93 -11.68 -3.89
N GLY A 710 -18.38 -10.85 -2.97
CA GLY A 710 -17.67 -10.63 -1.70
C GLY A 710 -16.31 -9.94 -1.88
N LYS A 711 -15.34 -10.23 -1.00
CA LYS A 711 -14.06 -9.51 -0.97
C LYS A 711 -13.05 -9.96 -2.02
N SER A 712 -12.99 -11.26 -2.34
CA SER A 712 -11.87 -11.85 -3.10
C SER A 712 -12.29 -12.86 -4.16
N HIS A 713 -13.59 -13.05 -4.43
CA HIS A 713 -14.12 -14.00 -5.39
C HIS A 713 -14.60 -13.29 -6.66
N PHE A 714 -14.36 -13.90 -7.81
CA PHE A 714 -14.72 -13.35 -9.11
C PHE A 714 -15.30 -14.44 -10.00
N LEU A 715 -16.38 -14.11 -10.71
CA LEU A 715 -16.99 -14.95 -11.73
C LEU A 715 -16.84 -14.28 -13.08
N TYR A 716 -16.52 -15.05 -14.11
CA TYR A 716 -16.36 -14.57 -15.48
C TYR A 716 -17.21 -15.35 -16.46
N LEU A 717 -17.76 -14.62 -17.43
CA LEU A 717 -18.24 -15.15 -18.69
C LEU A 717 -17.35 -14.57 -19.79
N ILE A 718 -16.77 -15.43 -20.60
CA ILE A 718 -15.75 -15.08 -21.60
C ILE A 718 -16.25 -15.51 -22.97
N GLY A 719 -16.26 -14.57 -23.92
CA GLY A 719 -16.51 -14.83 -25.32
C GLY A 719 -15.33 -14.34 -26.15
N ASN A 720 -14.85 -15.13 -27.10
CA ASN A 720 -13.81 -14.71 -28.01
C ASN A 720 -14.02 -15.21 -29.44
N TYR A 721 -13.55 -14.41 -30.41
CA TYR A 721 -13.64 -14.67 -31.82
C TYR A 721 -12.29 -14.52 -32.49
N LEU A 722 -11.85 -15.59 -33.20
CA LEU A 722 -10.58 -15.67 -33.88
C LEU A 722 -10.78 -15.60 -35.39
N ARG A 723 -9.93 -14.83 -36.07
CA ARG A 723 -9.76 -14.87 -37.52
C ARG A 723 -8.31 -15.08 -37.91
N ASN A 724 -8.07 -15.81 -38.98
CA ASN A 724 -6.73 -16.04 -39.52
C ASN A 724 -6.73 -15.98 -41.04
N GLY A 725 -5.57 -15.78 -41.63
CA GLY A 725 -5.37 -15.77 -43.07
C GLY A 725 -3.90 -15.77 -43.45
N GLU A 726 -3.58 -16.16 -44.69
CA GLU A 726 -2.19 -16.11 -45.21
C GLU A 726 -1.63 -14.67 -45.30
N SER A 727 -2.51 -13.68 -45.32
CA SER A 727 -2.19 -12.24 -45.39
C SER A 727 -3.25 -11.43 -44.63
N ALA A 728 -2.96 -10.17 -44.34
CA ALA A 728 -3.86 -9.30 -43.59
C ALA A 728 -5.20 -9.06 -44.29
N ASP A 729 -5.19 -8.89 -45.64
CA ASP A 729 -6.40 -8.75 -46.45
C ASP A 729 -7.28 -10.00 -46.40
N LYS A 730 -6.71 -11.21 -46.50
CA LYS A 730 -7.42 -12.47 -46.36
C LYS A 730 -7.96 -12.68 -44.94
N MET A 731 -7.23 -12.26 -43.92
CA MET A 731 -7.72 -12.32 -42.53
C MET A 731 -8.97 -11.43 -42.32
N VAL A 732 -9.01 -10.26 -42.96
CA VAL A 732 -10.15 -9.32 -42.82
C VAL A 732 -11.30 -9.66 -43.75
N SER A 733 -11.06 -10.40 -44.87
CA SER A 733 -12.08 -10.75 -45.84
C SER A 733 -13.24 -11.54 -45.21
N LEU A 734 -14.49 -11.16 -45.52
CA LEU A 734 -15.69 -11.83 -45.01
C LEU A 734 -15.87 -13.28 -45.48
N ASP A 735 -15.18 -13.67 -46.57
CA ASP A 735 -15.24 -15.01 -47.12
C ASP A 735 -14.48 -16.06 -46.27
N HIS A 736 -13.63 -15.63 -45.35
CA HIS A 736 -12.92 -16.53 -44.46
C HIS A 736 -13.68 -16.78 -43.17
N LYS A 737 -13.85 -18.07 -42.84
CA LYS A 737 -14.54 -18.54 -41.63
C LYS A 737 -13.69 -18.23 -40.39
N GLY A 738 -14.26 -17.52 -39.42
CA GLY A 738 -13.68 -17.35 -38.09
C GLY A 738 -14.11 -18.47 -37.13
N TYR A 739 -13.50 -18.48 -35.95
CA TYR A 739 -13.78 -19.44 -34.86
C TYR A 739 -14.25 -18.73 -33.61
N TRP A 740 -15.29 -19.26 -32.99
CA TRP A 740 -15.82 -18.81 -31.72
C TRP A 740 -15.32 -19.66 -30.57
N GLY A 741 -15.02 -19.03 -29.45
CA GLY A 741 -14.68 -19.68 -28.19
C GLY A 741 -15.44 -19.07 -27.03
N PHE A 742 -15.81 -19.88 -26.05
CA PHE A 742 -16.54 -19.47 -24.86
C PHE A 742 -15.94 -20.14 -23.64
N ALA A 743 -15.95 -19.43 -22.50
CA ALA A 743 -15.57 -19.99 -21.22
C ALA A 743 -16.38 -19.41 -20.07
N ALA A 744 -16.55 -20.23 -19.02
CA ALA A 744 -16.97 -19.78 -17.71
C ALA A 744 -15.79 -19.97 -16.75
N GLN A 745 -15.44 -18.94 -15.97
CA GLN A 745 -14.31 -18.99 -15.07
C GLN A 745 -14.70 -18.51 -13.69
N TYR A 746 -14.23 -19.20 -12.69
CA TYR A 746 -14.16 -18.76 -11.29
C TYR A 746 -12.73 -18.39 -10.94
N ALA A 747 -12.56 -17.28 -10.21
CA ALA A 747 -11.27 -16.87 -9.70
C ALA A 747 -11.36 -16.43 -8.24
N TYR A 748 -10.28 -16.68 -7.50
CA TYR A 748 -10.14 -16.29 -6.11
C TYR A 748 -8.78 -15.61 -5.90
N GLN A 749 -8.79 -14.39 -5.35
CA GLN A 749 -7.57 -13.64 -5.05
C GLN A 749 -6.96 -14.14 -3.75
N THR A 750 -5.78 -14.76 -3.84
CA THR A 750 -4.97 -15.16 -2.67
C THR A 750 -3.77 -14.23 -2.49
N LYS A 751 -3.09 -14.33 -1.35
CA LYS A 751 -1.82 -13.62 -1.11
C LYS A 751 -0.66 -14.13 -1.99
N LEU A 752 -0.75 -15.35 -2.50
CA LEU A 752 0.27 -15.97 -3.36
C LEU A 752 -0.07 -15.86 -4.86
N GLY A 753 -1.09 -15.08 -5.19
CA GLY A 753 -1.58 -14.89 -6.55
C GLY A 753 -2.98 -15.45 -6.77
N PRO A 754 -3.56 -15.27 -7.98
CA PRO A 754 -4.89 -15.76 -8.29
C PRO A 754 -4.96 -17.30 -8.35
N LEU A 755 -6.03 -17.86 -7.80
CA LEU A 755 -6.48 -19.21 -8.10
C LEU A 755 -7.59 -19.11 -9.14
N THR A 756 -7.42 -19.72 -10.31
CA THR A 756 -8.43 -19.68 -11.37
C THR A 756 -8.79 -21.07 -11.83
N PHE A 757 -10.09 -21.28 -12.05
CA PHE A 757 -10.62 -22.48 -12.68
C PHE A 757 -11.56 -22.09 -13.80
N ASN A 758 -11.37 -22.60 -15.01
CA ASN A 758 -12.27 -22.38 -16.10
C ASN A 758 -12.65 -23.66 -16.84
N ILE A 759 -13.84 -23.63 -17.42
CA ILE A 759 -14.33 -24.61 -18.38
C ILE A 759 -14.55 -23.84 -19.68
N HIS A 760 -13.99 -24.36 -20.78
CA HIS A 760 -14.02 -23.69 -22.06
C HIS A 760 -14.34 -24.62 -23.22
N TRP A 761 -14.88 -24.03 -24.29
CA TRP A 761 -15.21 -24.72 -25.52
C TRP A 761 -15.01 -23.79 -26.73
N SER A 762 -14.70 -24.37 -27.90
CA SER A 762 -14.69 -23.64 -29.17
C SER A 762 -15.20 -24.49 -30.33
N ASP A 763 -15.70 -23.82 -31.36
CA ASP A 763 -16.10 -24.47 -32.60
C ASP A 763 -14.91 -24.95 -33.45
N TYR A 764 -13.69 -24.46 -33.16
CA TYR A 764 -12.44 -25.01 -33.68
C TYR A 764 -12.23 -26.42 -33.20
N ASN A 765 -12.56 -26.71 -31.97
CA ASN A 765 -12.38 -28.01 -31.31
C ASN A 765 -13.72 -28.68 -30.95
N LYS A 766 -14.58 -28.83 -31.96
CA LYS A 766 -16.03 -29.18 -31.86
C LYS A 766 -16.42 -30.28 -30.91
N LYS A 767 -15.50 -31.20 -30.57
CA LYS A 767 -15.81 -32.42 -29.80
C LYS A 767 -15.28 -32.40 -28.37
N LYS A 768 -14.61 -31.33 -27.89
CA LYS A 768 -13.96 -31.34 -26.58
C LYS A 768 -14.24 -30.08 -25.80
N VAL A 769 -14.89 -30.26 -24.65
CA VAL A 769 -14.87 -29.28 -23.58
C VAL A 769 -13.54 -29.38 -22.87
N GLY A 770 -12.82 -28.30 -22.73
CA GLY A 770 -11.57 -28.22 -21.97
C GLY A 770 -11.82 -27.68 -20.58
N ALA A 771 -10.93 -28.01 -19.65
CA ALA A 771 -10.86 -27.41 -18.32
C ALA A 771 -9.43 -27.00 -18.00
N TYR A 772 -9.27 -25.91 -17.29
CA TYR A 772 -7.97 -25.39 -16.90
C TYR A 772 -8.02 -24.87 -15.48
N LEU A 773 -7.01 -25.23 -14.68
CA LEU A 773 -6.80 -24.75 -13.32
C LEU A 773 -5.42 -24.12 -13.22
N SER A 774 -5.33 -22.94 -12.61
CA SER A 774 -4.06 -22.32 -12.27
C SER A 774 -4.08 -21.71 -10.88
N PHE A 775 -2.90 -21.66 -10.26
CA PHE A 775 -2.66 -21.02 -8.97
C PHE A 775 -1.32 -20.28 -8.99
N GLY A 776 -1.28 -19.07 -8.47
CA GLY A 776 -0.09 -18.25 -8.40
C GLY A 776 -0.02 -17.16 -9.49
N TYR A 777 0.99 -16.31 -9.39
CA TYR A 777 1.24 -15.24 -10.37
C TYR A 777 1.81 -15.80 -11.66
N TYR A 778 1.37 -15.26 -12.79
CA TYR A 778 1.85 -15.65 -14.10
C TYR A 778 3.21 -14.99 -14.41
N PHE A 779 4.25 -15.78 -14.81
CA PHE A 779 5.60 -15.34 -15.17
C PHE A 779 6.25 -16.19 -16.26
#